data_6378594f2db57be1d693596299e8f2f0
#
_entry.id   6378594f2db57be1d693596299e8f2f0
#
_cell.length_a   1.000
_cell.length_b   1.000
_cell.length_c   1.000
_cell.angle_alpha   90.00
_cell.angle_beta   90.00
_cell.angle_gamma   90.00
#
_symmetry.space_group_name_H-M   'P 1'
#
loop_
_entity.id
_entity.type
_entity.pdbx_description
1 polymer ?
#
loop_
_entity_poly.entity_id
_entity_poly.type
_entity_poly.pdbx_seq_one_letter_code
_entity_poly.pdbx_strand_id
1 'polypeptide(L)'
;MKKILIFLLILLNIIGNGQSKVTYDTLQQWISRYHTINNLTYSPDTNFVAMRKIYSTNSDTAVVLEANRTNNQLATILKMPNNMFLKNSSLFSYGNGIAQHSNLHKKSTVKYENVRFADILFELNQYLIMDKSGTLKLYGSANELLQSVANSQMFTTDKKNLLFLNFKEGTINKVARIDSDKKVILFETQKEITQMLLPPSGKDLILCITDPKTRKLQLVFIDTQYGKLTILSGIEPQKADFVEVSSVKDGKAYFITFASRRKPSKENFLDIWYGRDNNLGAKQAGSTDYLYYLWSKDTNRTYQLPNTYPIYSNIDSERYVLAFNPLEEFKNLTLHPFLNLKLYDTLRGTFTEIFHQVTKDIVHSSDGRFIIALNPKDQKWDLYEVEIDRHIIIDNQSLQNPTFSEDFKNILFESSNDVYIFDIKSQTLFPAGISKEQEARILNAERRTTNPVFGFKMNMFSSKRPLLIRTVNKISNSSTYSSFYKAKIKTVIPTTKNRIKDIKYDQDLKNLVTIEENYNMAPKIFSSKAGSKKKIEIFTTKDKTGQTLKQEIIQYKNSLGIPLKGVLYYPTGYDQSKKYPMVVYIYQIKSTLSNFYSLPANEPTGVNRRTLLEHGYFVYEPDIVFDGGGPGLAALDCINSALDALSTYTAINKNKIGLTGHSLGGYETNFIATHSDRFAAFIAGAGYSDITSRYFSYDYHEQKPNHTRFETGQYEMNKPFSEDKQLYLKNSPINYVEMVKAPVLIWNGVKDDIVPAEQAMEFFMGLKRNNLPTIALFYQQREHDLGWNTKESMDMNRRSLEWWDYFLKNKTNIPWIEKEIKRDAT
;
A
#
# COMPACT_ATOMS: atom_id res chain seq x y z
N MET A 1 -15.45 -56.26 41.10
CA MET A 1 -14.95 -56.28 39.67
C MET A 1 -15.89 -55.66 38.65
N LYS A 2 -17.25 -55.90 38.66
CA LYS A 2 -18.15 -55.26 37.68
C LYS A 2 -18.24 -53.71 37.75
N LYS A 3 -18.09 -53.07 38.88
CA LYS A 3 -18.11 -51.59 39.01
C LYS A 3 -16.83 -50.91 38.51
N ILE A 4 -15.69 -51.58 38.56
CA ILE A 4 -14.41 -51.07 38.05
C ILE A 4 -14.38 -51.15 36.50
N LEU A 5 -15.00 -52.20 35.93
CA LEU A 5 -15.07 -52.35 34.47
C LEU A 5 -15.97 -51.30 33.80
N ILE A 6 -17.07 -50.89 34.49
CA ILE A 6 -17.96 -49.82 34.01
C ILE A 6 -17.27 -48.45 34.08
N PHE A 7 -16.42 -48.20 35.10
CA PHE A 7 -15.65 -46.95 35.19
C PHE A 7 -14.53 -46.86 34.17
N LEU A 8 -13.86 -47.99 33.83
CA LEU A 8 -12.86 -48.07 32.74
C LEU A 8 -13.52 -47.92 31.37
N LEU A 9 -14.73 -48.45 31.13
CA LEU A 9 -15.47 -48.25 29.87
C LEU A 9 -16.00 -46.82 29.71
N ILE A 10 -16.34 -46.15 30.80
CA ILE A 10 -16.69 -44.69 30.75
C ILE A 10 -15.46 -43.84 30.55
N LEU A 11 -14.30 -44.14 31.15
CA LEU A 11 -13.04 -43.47 30.90
C LEU A 11 -12.51 -43.70 29.48
N LEU A 12 -12.68 -44.90 28.91
CA LEU A 12 -12.29 -45.18 27.50
C LEU A 12 -13.20 -44.50 26.49
N ASN A 13 -14.47 -44.25 26.78
CA ASN A 13 -15.37 -43.44 25.96
C ASN A 13 -15.12 -41.92 26.10
N ILE A 14 -14.51 -41.46 27.19
CA ILE A 14 -14.11 -40.05 27.37
C ILE A 14 -12.79 -39.76 26.67
N ILE A 15 -11.90 -40.74 26.51
CA ILE A 15 -10.62 -40.59 25.81
C ILE A 15 -10.77 -40.75 24.28
N GLY A 16 -11.85 -41.40 23.81
CA GLY A 16 -12.10 -41.64 22.37
C GLY A 16 -12.84 -40.54 21.63
N ASN A 17 -13.40 -39.54 22.31
CA ASN A 17 -14.19 -38.48 21.68
C ASN A 17 -13.69 -37.04 21.95
N GLY A 18 -12.45 -36.87 22.25
CA GLY A 18 -11.81 -35.58 22.54
C GLY A 18 -11.40 -34.72 21.34
N GLN A 19 -11.96 -34.94 20.16
CA GLN A 19 -11.89 -33.90 19.11
C GLN A 19 -13.11 -32.99 19.28
N SER A 20 -12.93 -31.90 20.02
CA SER A 20 -13.95 -30.85 20.08
C SER A 20 -14.26 -30.43 18.63
N LYS A 21 -15.53 -30.54 18.21
CA LYS A 21 -16.00 -29.91 16.98
C LYS A 21 -15.62 -28.45 17.08
N VAL A 22 -14.68 -27.99 16.25
CA VAL A 22 -14.38 -26.58 16.11
C VAL A 22 -15.64 -25.96 15.51
N THR A 23 -16.46 -25.35 16.34
CA THR A 23 -17.63 -24.61 15.88
C THR A 23 -17.16 -23.24 15.37
N TYR A 24 -17.95 -22.60 14.51
CA TYR A 24 -17.69 -21.23 14.05
C TYR A 24 -17.37 -20.30 15.23
N ASP A 25 -18.14 -20.36 16.29
CA ASP A 25 -17.97 -19.52 17.49
C ASP A 25 -16.63 -19.77 18.19
N THR A 26 -16.17 -21.02 18.27
CA THR A 26 -14.87 -21.35 18.88
C THR A 26 -13.71 -20.83 18.05
N LEU A 27 -13.79 -20.86 16.71
CA LEU A 27 -12.78 -20.29 15.82
C LEU A 27 -12.70 -18.75 15.99
N GLN A 28 -13.87 -18.08 16.04
CA GLN A 28 -13.91 -16.62 16.22
C GLN A 28 -13.39 -16.19 17.59
N GLN A 29 -13.77 -16.90 18.67
CA GLN A 29 -13.24 -16.65 20.02
C GLN A 29 -11.72 -16.86 20.09
N TRP A 30 -11.18 -17.83 19.35
CA TRP A 30 -9.75 -18.07 19.30
C TRP A 30 -9.02 -16.93 18.55
N ILE A 31 -9.51 -16.55 17.36
CA ILE A 31 -8.95 -15.45 16.57
C ILE A 31 -8.97 -14.12 17.34
N SER A 32 -10.03 -13.85 18.09
CA SER A 32 -10.20 -12.59 18.83
C SER A 32 -9.16 -12.34 19.93
N ARG A 33 -8.41 -13.35 20.34
CA ARG A 33 -7.35 -13.25 21.36
C ARG A 33 -6.07 -12.66 20.82
N TYR A 34 -5.92 -12.62 19.49
CA TYR A 34 -4.67 -12.19 18.85
C TYR A 34 -4.75 -10.74 18.39
N HIS A 35 -3.62 -10.09 18.40
CA HIS A 35 -3.44 -8.75 17.84
C HIS A 35 -2.07 -8.62 17.18
N THR A 36 -2.00 -7.81 16.15
CA THR A 36 -0.71 -7.34 15.61
C THR A 36 -0.36 -5.96 16.15
N ILE A 37 0.89 -5.56 16.00
CA ILE A 37 1.36 -4.21 16.34
C ILE A 37 1.89 -3.51 15.09
N ASN A 38 1.61 -2.21 14.99
CA ASN A 38 2.14 -1.37 13.91
C ASN A 38 2.13 0.12 14.31
N ASN A 39 2.44 1.01 13.35
CA ASN A 39 2.43 2.47 13.48
C ASN A 39 3.25 2.93 14.69
N LEU A 40 4.53 2.59 14.67
CA LEU A 40 5.49 2.99 15.68
C LEU A 40 5.70 4.51 15.61
N THR A 41 5.65 5.16 16.76
CA THR A 41 6.02 6.57 16.93
C THR A 41 7.07 6.66 18.02
N TYR A 42 8.13 7.42 17.79
CA TYR A 42 9.24 7.59 18.72
C TYR A 42 9.35 9.05 19.11
N SER A 43 9.43 9.36 20.40
CA SER A 43 9.54 10.74 20.86
C SER A 43 10.89 11.34 20.46
N PRO A 44 10.97 12.66 20.15
CA PRO A 44 12.21 13.31 19.76
C PRO A 44 13.33 13.21 20.82
N ASP A 45 12.97 13.15 22.10
CA ASP A 45 13.89 12.96 23.23
C ASP A 45 14.29 11.49 23.46
N THR A 46 13.82 10.59 22.62
CA THR A 46 14.10 9.15 22.63
C THR A 46 13.66 8.38 23.89
N ASN A 47 12.79 8.97 24.73
CA ASN A 47 12.36 8.36 25.98
C ASN A 47 11.10 7.52 25.87
N PHE A 48 10.23 7.83 24.90
CA PHE A 48 8.91 7.21 24.79
C PHE A 48 8.63 6.65 23.41
N VAL A 49 7.85 5.59 23.40
CA VAL A 49 7.40 4.90 22.19
C VAL A 49 5.89 4.73 22.24
N ALA A 50 5.19 5.10 21.17
CA ALA A 50 3.79 4.80 21.02
C ALA A 50 3.59 3.83 19.84
N MET A 51 2.60 2.94 19.97
CA MET A 51 2.26 1.94 18.96
C MET A 51 0.77 1.65 18.94
N ARG A 52 0.30 1.03 17.86
CA ARG A 52 -1.06 0.50 17.73
C ARG A 52 -1.08 -1.02 17.91
N LYS A 53 -2.05 -1.51 18.72
CA LYS A 53 -2.48 -2.92 18.75
C LYS A 53 -3.73 -3.03 17.90
N ILE A 54 -3.69 -3.85 16.86
CA ILE A 54 -4.80 -4.08 15.95
C ILE A 54 -5.35 -5.47 16.18
N TYR A 55 -6.62 -5.55 16.54
CA TYR A 55 -7.35 -6.79 16.81
C TYR A 55 -8.31 -7.12 15.68
N SER A 56 -8.58 -8.38 15.48
CA SER A 56 -9.60 -8.84 14.52
C SER A 56 -11.03 -8.38 14.85
N THR A 57 -11.26 -7.92 16.06
CA THR A 57 -12.60 -7.52 16.58
C THR A 57 -12.86 -6.02 16.53
N ASN A 58 -12.05 -5.23 15.84
CA ASN A 58 -12.12 -3.77 15.79
C ASN A 58 -12.04 -3.09 17.17
N SER A 59 -11.48 -3.77 18.16
CA SER A 59 -11.20 -3.22 19.50
C SER A 59 -9.78 -2.66 19.61
N ASP A 60 -9.33 -2.03 18.55
CA ASP A 60 -7.98 -1.51 18.43
C ASP A 60 -7.63 -0.53 19.54
N THR A 61 -6.39 -0.61 20.00
CA THR A 61 -5.87 0.25 21.06
C THR A 61 -4.53 0.85 20.68
N ALA A 62 -4.21 2.03 21.18
CA ALA A 62 -2.86 2.58 21.16
C ALA A 62 -2.23 2.47 22.55
N VAL A 63 -0.95 2.18 22.60
CA VAL A 63 -0.19 1.98 23.83
C VAL A 63 1.07 2.82 23.81
N VAL A 64 1.41 3.43 24.95
CA VAL A 64 2.65 4.18 25.14
C VAL A 64 3.51 3.48 26.16
N LEU A 65 4.80 3.39 25.85
CA LEU A 65 5.83 2.68 26.62
C LEU A 65 7.05 3.57 26.84
N GLU A 66 7.81 3.34 27.91
CA GLU A 66 9.17 3.86 28.03
C GLU A 66 10.13 3.09 27.12
N ALA A 67 10.96 3.81 26.38
CA ALA A 67 11.90 3.20 25.42
C ALA A 67 13.04 2.43 26.09
N ASN A 68 13.30 2.66 27.37
CA ASN A 68 14.43 2.11 28.11
C ASN A 68 14.06 1.02 29.13
N ARG A 69 12.76 0.63 29.18
CA ARG A 69 12.26 -0.35 30.16
C ARG A 69 11.36 -1.39 29.53
N THR A 70 11.53 -2.63 29.93
CA THR A 70 10.70 -3.75 29.47
C THR A 70 9.29 -3.64 30.03
N ASN A 71 8.28 -3.73 29.13
CA ASN A 71 6.85 -3.79 29.45
C ASN A 71 6.32 -2.69 30.40
N ASN A 72 6.97 -1.52 30.43
CA ASN A 72 6.50 -0.40 31.24
C ASN A 72 5.48 0.43 30.48
N GLN A 73 4.22 -0.03 30.48
CA GLN A 73 3.11 0.64 29.84
C GLN A 73 2.66 1.84 30.67
N LEU A 74 2.71 3.04 30.08
CA LEU A 74 2.37 4.30 30.73
C LEU A 74 0.92 4.74 30.45
N ALA A 75 0.45 4.49 29.24
CA ALA A 75 -0.91 4.87 28.83
C ALA A 75 -1.49 3.86 27.84
N THR A 76 -2.80 3.70 27.91
CA THR A 76 -3.60 2.96 26.93
C THR A 76 -4.73 3.84 26.44
N ILE A 77 -4.88 3.94 25.11
CA ILE A 77 -6.00 4.64 24.47
C ILE A 77 -6.93 3.60 23.88
N LEU A 78 -8.14 3.54 24.41
CA LEU A 78 -9.21 2.69 23.91
C LEU A 78 -9.90 3.38 22.70
N LYS A 79 -10.39 2.60 21.76
CA LYS A 79 -10.99 3.08 20.50
C LYS A 79 -10.01 3.92 19.69
N MET A 80 -9.31 3.26 18.84
CA MET A 80 -8.18 3.74 18.07
C MET A 80 -8.35 5.12 17.45
N PRO A 81 -7.48 6.09 17.79
CA PRO A 81 -7.45 7.37 17.12
C PRO A 81 -6.88 7.23 15.69
N ASN A 82 -7.40 8.03 14.76
CA ASN A 82 -6.84 8.10 13.41
C ASN A 82 -5.44 8.74 13.43
N ASN A 83 -5.23 9.68 14.35
CA ASN A 83 -3.98 10.41 14.49
C ASN A 83 -3.44 10.35 15.91
N MET A 84 -2.11 10.28 16.02
CA MET A 84 -1.40 10.16 17.28
C MET A 84 -0.08 10.92 17.18
N PHE A 85 0.16 11.85 18.09
CA PHE A 85 1.35 12.70 18.15
C PHE A 85 2.02 12.55 19.51
N LEU A 86 3.29 12.23 19.48
CA LEU A 86 4.11 12.05 20.68
C LEU A 86 5.26 13.05 20.65
N LYS A 87 5.32 13.95 21.63
CA LYS A 87 6.41 14.89 21.82
C LYS A 87 6.86 14.85 23.28
N ASN A 88 8.10 14.43 23.50
CA ASN A 88 8.63 14.24 24.85
C ASN A 88 7.63 13.42 25.70
N SER A 89 7.20 13.97 26.84
CA SER A 89 6.23 13.33 27.74
C SER A 89 4.76 13.65 27.43
N SER A 90 4.47 14.29 26.31
CA SER A 90 3.12 14.68 25.90
C SER A 90 2.63 13.79 24.75
N LEU A 91 1.48 13.16 24.94
CA LEU A 91 0.81 12.38 23.90
C LEU A 91 -0.56 13.02 23.60
N PHE A 92 -0.75 13.46 22.38
CA PHE A 92 -2.05 13.88 21.87
C PHE A 92 -2.56 12.90 20.81
N SER A 93 -3.84 12.55 20.89
CA SER A 93 -4.46 11.63 19.94
C SER A 93 -5.91 12.02 19.67
N TYR A 94 -6.38 11.84 18.43
CA TYR A 94 -7.78 12.06 18.11
C TYR A 94 -8.29 11.15 17.00
N GLY A 95 -9.58 10.86 17.04
CA GLY A 95 -10.31 10.08 16.06
C GLY A 95 -11.68 9.65 16.59
N ASN A 96 -12.58 9.28 15.69
CA ASN A 96 -13.92 8.78 16.07
C ASN A 96 -14.73 9.72 16.99
N GLY A 97 -14.58 11.04 16.82
CA GLY A 97 -15.29 12.03 17.63
C GLY A 97 -14.74 12.27 19.03
N ILE A 98 -13.54 11.78 19.31
CA ILE A 98 -12.85 11.88 20.60
C ILE A 98 -11.44 12.42 20.37
N ALA A 99 -10.99 13.33 21.26
CA ALA A 99 -9.58 13.69 21.41
C ALA A 99 -9.12 13.41 22.83
N GLN A 100 -7.84 13.10 22.98
CA GLN A 100 -7.26 12.78 24.27
C GLN A 100 -5.84 13.35 24.35
N HIS A 101 -5.54 14.01 25.47
CA HIS A 101 -4.19 14.45 25.81
C HIS A 101 -3.72 13.76 27.09
N SER A 102 -2.54 13.15 27.04
CA SER A 102 -1.94 12.42 28.17
C SER A 102 -0.57 12.99 28.48
N ASN A 103 -0.36 13.36 29.75
CA ASN A 103 0.96 13.68 30.30
C ASN A 103 1.56 12.39 30.88
N LEU A 104 2.61 11.86 30.23
CA LEU A 104 3.18 10.55 30.55
C LEU A 104 3.95 10.53 31.87
N HIS A 105 4.59 11.62 32.27
CA HIS A 105 5.27 11.71 33.56
C HIS A 105 4.29 11.78 34.73
N LYS A 106 3.25 12.63 34.60
CA LYS A 106 2.21 12.78 35.63
C LYS A 106 1.19 11.65 35.62
N LYS A 107 1.22 10.77 34.61
CA LYS A 107 0.25 9.70 34.34
C LYS A 107 -1.21 10.20 34.34
N SER A 108 -1.43 11.43 33.88
CA SER A 108 -2.73 12.08 33.80
C SER A 108 -3.21 12.13 32.37
N THR A 109 -4.52 11.97 32.18
CA THR A 109 -5.16 11.98 30.87
C THR A 109 -6.44 12.81 30.93
N VAL A 110 -6.59 13.71 29.95
CA VAL A 110 -7.82 14.48 29.74
C VAL A 110 -8.44 14.02 28.43
N LYS A 111 -9.75 13.78 28.46
CA LYS A 111 -10.52 13.30 27.33
C LYS A 111 -11.55 14.36 26.92
N TYR A 112 -11.70 14.56 25.61
CA TYR A 112 -12.64 15.47 24.99
C TYR A 112 -13.59 14.69 24.09
N GLU A 113 -14.87 14.90 24.25
CA GLU A 113 -15.93 14.26 23.47
C GLU A 113 -16.56 15.27 22.50
N ASN A 114 -17.38 14.77 21.56
CA ASN A 114 -18.03 15.59 20.54
C ASN A 114 -17.05 16.37 19.62
N VAL A 115 -15.87 15.80 19.41
CA VAL A 115 -14.84 16.39 18.55
C VAL A 115 -15.24 16.23 17.10
N ARG A 116 -15.21 17.32 16.33
CA ARG A 116 -15.35 17.34 14.89
C ARG A 116 -14.01 17.23 14.18
N PHE A 117 -13.05 18.08 14.60
CA PHE A 117 -11.67 18.09 14.10
C PHE A 117 -10.72 18.36 15.26
N ALA A 118 -9.51 17.88 15.16
CA ALA A 118 -8.42 18.21 16.06
C ALA A 118 -7.07 18.14 15.35
N ASP A 119 -6.09 18.89 15.84
CA ASP A 119 -4.72 18.86 15.34
C ASP A 119 -3.74 19.33 16.42
N ILE A 120 -2.44 19.43 16.08
CA ILE A 120 -1.37 19.81 16.99
C ILE A 120 -0.51 20.91 16.38
N LEU A 121 0.01 21.80 17.24
CA LEU A 121 1.10 22.72 16.93
C LEU A 121 2.37 22.19 17.61
N PHE A 122 3.08 21.34 16.88
CA PHE A 122 4.12 20.48 17.44
C PHE A 122 5.27 21.26 18.09
N GLU A 123 5.73 22.35 17.47
CA GLU A 123 6.85 23.15 18.01
C GLU A 123 6.45 23.90 19.29
N LEU A 124 5.19 24.34 19.36
CA LEU A 124 4.65 25.05 20.52
C LEU A 124 4.20 24.11 21.65
N ASN A 125 4.15 22.80 21.39
CA ASN A 125 3.59 21.82 22.31
C ASN A 125 2.14 22.13 22.70
N GLN A 126 1.34 22.59 21.74
CA GLN A 126 -0.06 22.94 21.87
C GLN A 126 -0.93 22.02 21.02
N TYR A 127 -2.20 21.88 21.38
CA TYR A 127 -3.17 21.15 20.57
C TYR A 127 -4.48 21.91 20.48
N LEU A 128 -5.20 21.68 19.40
CA LEU A 128 -6.46 22.32 19.12
C LEU A 128 -7.58 21.29 18.90
N ILE A 129 -8.77 21.69 19.30
CA ILE A 129 -9.99 20.89 19.18
C ILE A 129 -11.10 21.81 18.66
N MET A 130 -11.74 21.39 17.57
CA MET A 130 -12.99 21.95 17.09
C MET A 130 -14.11 20.99 17.43
N ASP A 131 -15.06 21.40 18.23
CA ASP A 131 -16.20 20.58 18.60
C ASP A 131 -17.30 20.58 17.51
N LYS A 132 -18.32 19.73 17.68
CA LYS A 132 -19.44 19.63 16.76
C LYS A 132 -20.34 20.88 16.74
N SER A 133 -20.28 21.72 17.78
CA SER A 133 -20.99 23.00 17.81
C SER A 133 -20.29 24.10 16.98
N GLY A 134 -19.07 23.81 16.48
CA GLY A 134 -18.27 24.77 15.73
C GLY A 134 -17.46 25.72 16.62
N THR A 135 -17.13 25.30 17.86
CA THR A 135 -16.21 26.07 18.72
C THR A 135 -14.81 25.47 18.61
N LEU A 136 -13.83 26.29 18.18
CA LEU A 136 -12.43 25.92 18.21
C LEU A 136 -11.82 26.35 19.54
N LYS A 137 -11.10 25.41 20.18
CA LYS A 137 -10.37 25.63 21.43
C LYS A 137 -8.90 25.27 21.26
N LEU A 138 -8.00 26.14 21.64
CA LEU A 138 -6.56 25.92 21.67
C LEU A 138 -6.12 25.69 23.11
N TYR A 139 -5.36 24.65 23.34
CA TYR A 139 -4.86 24.22 24.65
C TYR A 139 -3.34 24.20 24.69
N GLY A 140 -2.76 24.52 25.81
CA GLY A 140 -1.35 24.33 26.11
C GLY A 140 -1.03 22.92 26.62
N SER A 141 0.23 22.64 26.85
CA SER A 141 0.75 21.33 27.27
C SER A 141 0.27 20.83 28.65
N ALA A 142 -0.18 21.73 29.52
CA ALA A 142 -0.74 21.41 30.83
C ALA A 142 -2.27 21.30 30.80
N ASN A 143 -2.89 21.29 29.61
CA ASN A 143 -4.34 21.29 29.34
C ASN A 143 -5.06 22.62 29.70
N GLU A 144 -4.31 23.69 29.90
CA GLU A 144 -4.84 25.04 30.08
C GLU A 144 -5.48 25.53 28.77
N LEU A 145 -6.67 26.10 28.88
CA LEU A 145 -7.35 26.70 27.73
C LEU A 145 -6.67 28.07 27.43
N LEU A 146 -6.05 28.21 26.26
CA LEU A 146 -5.37 29.41 25.81
C LEU A 146 -6.32 30.31 25.01
N GLN A 147 -7.06 29.77 24.09
CA GLN A 147 -8.00 30.50 23.21
C GLN A 147 -9.28 29.69 22.99
N SER A 148 -10.41 30.42 22.80
CA SER A 148 -11.69 29.80 22.40
C SER A 148 -12.40 30.72 21.41
N VAL A 149 -12.79 30.17 20.24
CA VAL A 149 -13.47 30.92 19.18
C VAL A 149 -14.72 30.16 18.73
N ALA A 150 -15.88 30.76 18.97
CA ALA A 150 -17.17 30.22 18.53
C ALA A 150 -17.40 30.46 17.04
N ASN A 151 -18.41 29.78 16.45
CA ASN A 151 -18.82 29.89 15.06
C ASN A 151 -17.69 29.63 14.06
N SER A 152 -16.71 28.80 14.46
CA SER A 152 -15.60 28.40 13.63
C SER A 152 -16.06 27.47 12.50
N GLN A 153 -15.67 27.78 11.26
CA GLN A 153 -16.09 27.07 10.07
C GLN A 153 -15.02 26.05 9.61
N MET A 154 -13.76 26.53 9.51
CA MET A 154 -12.60 25.75 9.13
C MET A 154 -11.30 26.33 9.71
N PHE A 155 -10.29 25.51 9.84
CA PHE A 155 -8.94 25.95 10.17
C PHE A 155 -7.91 25.29 9.26
N THR A 156 -6.72 25.86 9.20
CA THR A 156 -5.53 25.25 8.60
C THR A 156 -4.32 25.50 9.48
N THR A 157 -3.35 24.61 9.46
CA THR A 157 -2.12 24.65 10.25
C THR A 157 -0.95 24.02 9.48
N ASP A 158 0.27 24.49 9.75
CA ASP A 158 1.50 23.84 9.29
C ASP A 158 1.91 22.65 10.20
N LYS A 159 1.11 22.36 11.23
CA LYS A 159 1.37 21.36 12.29
C LYS A 159 2.62 21.67 13.14
N LYS A 160 3.23 22.81 12.96
CA LYS A 160 4.39 23.27 13.71
C LYS A 160 4.03 24.37 14.69
N ASN A 161 3.74 25.56 14.20
CA ASN A 161 3.50 26.76 15.01
C ASN A 161 2.48 27.73 14.42
N LEU A 162 1.95 27.49 13.21
CA LEU A 162 0.97 28.36 12.57
C LEU A 162 -0.43 27.78 12.66
N LEU A 163 -1.38 28.58 13.10
CA LEU A 163 -2.81 28.28 13.12
C LEU A 163 -3.61 29.42 12.54
N PHE A 164 -4.36 29.15 11.49
CA PHE A 164 -5.31 30.08 10.87
C PHE A 164 -6.72 29.53 10.97
N LEU A 165 -7.66 30.41 11.28
CA LEU A 165 -9.05 30.07 11.54
C LEU A 165 -10.00 30.96 10.74
N ASN A 166 -10.96 30.38 10.04
CA ASN A 166 -12.14 31.07 9.52
C ASN A 166 -13.33 30.86 10.47
N PHE A 167 -13.94 31.94 10.92
CA PHE A 167 -15.12 31.96 11.77
C PHE A 167 -16.10 33.06 11.34
N LYS A 168 -17.37 32.96 11.78
CA LYS A 168 -18.42 33.94 11.43
C LYS A 168 -18.76 34.84 12.61
N GLU A 169 -18.85 36.15 12.33
CA GLU A 169 -19.50 37.12 13.19
C GLU A 169 -20.70 37.75 12.40
N GLY A 170 -21.90 37.34 12.76
CA GLY A 170 -23.10 37.67 11.95
C GLY A 170 -22.98 37.03 10.56
N THR A 171 -23.04 37.87 9.52
CA THR A 171 -22.92 37.47 8.10
C THR A 171 -21.50 37.57 7.56
N ILE A 172 -20.54 38.05 8.36
CA ILE A 172 -19.15 38.27 7.92
C ILE A 172 -18.30 37.10 8.27
N ASN A 173 -17.57 36.53 7.29
CA ASN A 173 -16.51 35.60 7.48
C ASN A 173 -15.23 36.35 7.85
N LYS A 174 -14.60 35.97 8.95
CA LYS A 174 -13.32 36.53 9.42
C LYS A 174 -12.26 35.46 9.43
N VAL A 175 -11.10 35.77 8.88
CA VAL A 175 -9.91 34.92 8.94
C VAL A 175 -8.92 35.54 9.91
N ALA A 176 -8.50 34.76 10.90
CA ALA A 176 -7.56 35.16 11.92
C ALA A 176 -6.37 34.20 12.04
N ARG A 177 -5.21 34.73 12.38
CA ARG A 177 -4.12 33.95 12.98
C ARG A 177 -4.39 33.86 14.48
N ILE A 178 -4.28 32.64 15.00
CA ILE A 178 -4.50 32.33 16.41
C ILE A 178 -3.16 32.04 17.05
N ASP A 179 -2.73 32.91 17.94
CA ASP A 179 -1.58 32.76 18.79
C ASP A 179 -2.02 32.36 20.22
N SER A 180 -1.12 32.03 21.11
CA SER A 180 -1.45 31.59 22.49
C SER A 180 -2.21 32.67 23.29
N ASP A 181 -1.86 33.93 23.07
CA ASP A 181 -2.32 35.09 23.85
C ASP A 181 -3.25 36.01 23.07
N LYS A 182 -3.33 35.90 21.74
CA LYS A 182 -4.11 36.83 20.93
C LYS A 182 -4.70 36.18 19.66
N LYS A 183 -5.75 36.82 19.19
CA LYS A 183 -6.39 36.56 17.91
C LYS A 183 -6.18 37.78 17.01
N VAL A 184 -5.47 37.60 15.89
CA VAL A 184 -5.16 38.67 14.93
C VAL A 184 -5.99 38.49 13.69
N ILE A 185 -6.92 39.41 13.44
CA ILE A 185 -7.77 39.39 12.21
C ILE A 185 -6.88 39.76 11.01
N LEU A 186 -6.87 38.92 10.01
CA LEU A 186 -6.11 39.11 8.77
C LEU A 186 -6.98 39.47 7.58
N PHE A 187 -8.23 39.01 7.56
CA PHE A 187 -9.12 39.21 6.43
C PHE A 187 -10.59 39.13 6.85
N GLU A 188 -11.45 39.92 6.20
CA GLU A 188 -12.90 39.91 6.41
C GLU A 188 -13.65 39.96 5.07
N THR A 189 -14.74 39.21 4.95
CA THR A 189 -15.58 39.20 3.73
C THR A 189 -16.98 38.69 4.01
N GLN A 190 -17.96 39.17 3.21
CA GLN A 190 -19.30 38.61 3.17
C GLN A 190 -19.44 37.41 2.23
N LYS A 191 -18.44 37.18 1.35
CA LYS A 191 -18.39 36.04 0.45
C LYS A 191 -18.02 34.75 1.20
N GLU A 192 -18.38 33.64 0.59
CA GLU A 192 -18.06 32.32 1.14
C GLU A 192 -16.57 31.99 0.95
N ILE A 193 -15.88 31.58 2.03
CA ILE A 193 -14.53 31.03 1.98
C ILE A 193 -14.69 29.50 1.91
N THR A 194 -14.36 28.93 0.75
CA THR A 194 -14.53 27.49 0.49
C THR A 194 -13.32 26.66 0.84
N GLN A 195 -12.11 27.26 0.80
CA GLN A 195 -10.86 26.61 1.17
C GLN A 195 -9.88 27.60 1.79
N MET A 196 -9.05 27.10 2.69
CA MET A 196 -7.87 27.74 3.23
C MET A 196 -6.67 26.84 3.02
N LEU A 197 -5.72 27.26 2.18
CA LEU A 197 -4.53 26.49 1.81
C LEU A 197 -3.31 27.11 2.45
N LEU A 198 -2.47 26.29 3.07
CA LEU A 198 -1.18 26.70 3.62
C LEU A 198 -0.11 25.84 2.94
N PRO A 199 0.53 26.31 1.85
CA PRO A 199 1.60 25.61 1.18
C PRO A 199 2.77 25.27 2.12
N PRO A 200 3.59 24.24 1.81
CA PRO A 200 4.68 23.78 2.66
C PRO A 200 5.69 24.85 3.08
N SER A 201 5.85 25.92 2.30
CA SER A 201 6.68 27.08 2.66
C SER A 201 6.20 27.80 3.93
N GLY A 202 4.89 27.72 4.23
CA GLY A 202 4.27 28.43 5.35
C GLY A 202 4.26 29.96 5.22
N LYS A 203 4.75 30.52 4.10
CA LYS A 203 4.92 31.97 3.93
C LYS A 203 3.64 32.71 3.59
N ASP A 204 2.71 32.04 2.95
CA ASP A 204 1.42 32.63 2.58
C ASP A 204 0.26 31.69 2.92
N LEU A 205 -0.80 32.28 3.48
CA LEU A 205 -2.10 31.67 3.60
C LEU A 205 -2.92 32.03 2.35
N ILE A 206 -3.50 31.06 1.68
CA ILE A 206 -4.27 31.26 0.47
C ILE A 206 -5.74 30.96 0.74
N LEU A 207 -6.59 31.95 0.49
CA LEU A 207 -8.02 31.81 0.62
C LEU A 207 -8.66 31.62 -0.75
N CYS A 208 -9.48 30.59 -0.87
CA CYS A 208 -10.38 30.40 -2.01
C CYS A 208 -11.75 30.98 -1.65
N ILE A 209 -12.14 32.06 -2.33
CA ILE A 209 -13.36 32.80 -2.06
C ILE A 209 -14.31 32.57 -3.23
N THR A 210 -15.51 32.10 -2.95
CA THR A 210 -16.53 31.85 -3.97
C THR A 210 -17.63 32.91 -3.92
N ASP A 211 -17.94 33.49 -5.07
CA ASP A 211 -19.08 34.36 -5.22
C ASP A 211 -20.37 33.53 -5.21
N PRO A 212 -21.33 33.79 -4.30
CA PRO A 212 -22.52 32.95 -4.16
C PRO A 212 -23.48 33.01 -5.37
N LYS A 213 -23.43 34.09 -6.15
CA LYS A 213 -24.32 34.28 -7.32
C LYS A 213 -23.69 33.66 -8.58
N THR A 214 -22.46 33.98 -8.85
CA THR A 214 -21.77 33.56 -10.10
C THR A 214 -21.07 32.21 -9.98
N ARG A 215 -20.84 31.71 -8.76
CA ARG A 215 -20.04 30.50 -8.45
C ARG A 215 -18.60 30.59 -8.95
N LYS A 216 -18.15 31.82 -9.25
CA LYS A 216 -16.75 32.02 -9.63
C LYS A 216 -15.88 32.08 -8.38
N LEU A 217 -14.68 31.47 -8.49
CA LEU A 217 -13.68 31.34 -7.44
C LEU A 217 -12.58 32.38 -7.64
N GLN A 218 -12.26 33.11 -6.56
CA GLN A 218 -11.19 34.10 -6.48
C GLN A 218 -10.16 33.69 -5.43
N LEU A 219 -8.87 33.92 -5.69
CA LEU A 219 -7.78 33.66 -4.76
C LEU A 219 -7.32 34.96 -4.08
N VAL A 220 -7.12 34.88 -2.75
CA VAL A 220 -6.51 35.93 -1.95
C VAL A 220 -5.31 35.35 -1.21
N PHE A 221 -4.17 35.97 -1.37
CA PHE A 221 -2.93 35.59 -0.67
C PHE A 221 -2.71 36.50 0.51
N ILE A 222 -2.39 35.95 1.65
CA ILE A 222 -2.11 36.66 2.89
C ILE A 222 -0.74 36.25 3.36
N ASP A 223 0.19 37.19 3.41
CA ASP A 223 1.51 36.94 4.01
C ASP A 223 1.35 36.55 5.48
N THR A 224 1.88 35.41 5.88
CA THR A 224 1.65 34.85 7.22
C THR A 224 2.38 35.59 8.31
N GLN A 225 3.46 36.31 7.98
CA GLN A 225 4.26 37.10 8.93
C GLN A 225 3.69 38.51 9.11
N TYR A 226 3.39 39.19 8.00
CA TYR A 226 3.03 40.64 8.04
C TYR A 226 1.53 40.88 7.84
N GLY A 227 0.72 39.88 7.50
CA GLY A 227 -0.71 40.04 7.23
C GLY A 227 -1.01 40.80 5.93
N LYS A 228 -0.01 41.04 5.07
CA LYS A 228 -0.18 41.77 3.82
C LYS A 228 -1.03 40.95 2.85
N LEU A 229 -2.09 41.60 2.35
CA LEU A 229 -2.99 41.03 1.37
C LEU A 229 -2.45 41.24 -0.04
N THR A 230 -2.55 40.20 -0.86
CA THR A 230 -2.31 40.28 -2.29
C THR A 230 -3.45 39.60 -3.03
N ILE A 231 -4.17 40.38 -3.83
CA ILE A 231 -5.16 39.85 -4.81
C ILE A 231 -4.41 39.68 -6.12
N LEU A 232 -4.46 38.51 -6.72
CA LEU A 232 -3.74 38.22 -7.96
C LEU A 232 -4.28 39.05 -9.10
N SER A 233 -3.41 39.85 -9.72
CA SER A 233 -3.70 40.52 -10.99
C SER A 233 -3.54 39.52 -12.14
N GLY A 234 -4.45 39.55 -13.12
CA GLY A 234 -4.37 38.71 -14.32
C GLY A 234 -4.92 37.30 -14.15
N ILE A 235 -5.53 36.97 -13.01
CA ILE A 235 -6.36 35.77 -12.85
C ILE A 235 -7.80 36.18 -12.67
N GLU A 236 -8.58 36.07 -13.73
CA GLU A 236 -10.01 36.28 -13.65
C GLU A 236 -10.66 35.18 -12.80
N PRO A 237 -11.70 35.51 -11.99
CA PRO A 237 -12.43 34.53 -11.20
C PRO A 237 -12.97 33.40 -12.09
N GLN A 238 -12.58 32.15 -11.79
CA GLN A 238 -12.88 30.97 -12.59
C GLN A 238 -14.02 30.14 -12.01
N LYS A 239 -14.80 29.49 -12.87
CA LYS A 239 -15.64 28.38 -12.44
C LYS A 239 -14.75 27.15 -12.38
N ALA A 240 -14.55 26.60 -11.19
CA ALA A 240 -13.76 25.41 -10.98
C ALA A 240 -14.37 24.59 -9.81
N ASP A 241 -14.25 23.28 -9.91
CA ASP A 241 -14.68 22.38 -8.82
C ASP A 241 -13.68 22.35 -7.67
N PHE A 242 -12.39 22.51 -8.00
CA PHE A 242 -11.34 22.65 -7.00
C PHE A 242 -10.15 23.44 -7.53
N VAL A 243 -9.35 23.95 -6.61
CA VAL A 243 -8.10 24.63 -6.91
C VAL A 243 -6.96 23.97 -6.11
N GLU A 244 -5.82 23.84 -6.75
CA GLU A 244 -4.58 23.40 -6.12
C GLU A 244 -3.53 24.51 -6.28
N VAL A 245 -2.79 24.78 -5.22
CA VAL A 245 -1.71 25.78 -5.23
C VAL A 245 -0.47 25.17 -4.60
N SER A 246 0.60 25.12 -5.37
CA SER A 246 1.92 24.66 -4.90
C SER A 246 2.92 25.81 -4.88
N SER A 247 3.72 25.88 -3.79
CA SER A 247 4.80 26.85 -3.71
C SER A 247 5.97 26.46 -4.62
N VAL A 248 6.60 27.47 -5.19
CA VAL A 248 7.78 27.38 -6.06
C VAL A 248 8.89 28.18 -5.42
N LYS A 249 10.12 27.67 -5.43
CA LYS A 249 11.29 28.35 -4.82
C LYS A 249 11.00 28.86 -3.41
N ASP A 250 10.46 27.99 -2.57
CA ASP A 250 10.14 28.33 -1.16
C ASP A 250 9.21 29.54 -1.02
N GLY A 251 8.18 29.62 -1.87
CA GLY A 251 7.15 30.68 -1.85
C GLY A 251 7.52 31.99 -2.53
N LYS A 252 8.56 32.04 -3.37
CA LYS A 252 8.81 33.18 -4.26
C LYS A 252 7.84 33.24 -5.42
N ALA A 253 7.35 32.08 -5.86
CA ALA A 253 6.30 31.96 -6.84
C ALA A 253 5.31 30.86 -6.45
N TYR A 254 4.19 30.79 -7.15
CA TYR A 254 3.14 29.82 -6.95
C TYR A 254 2.64 29.25 -8.28
N PHE A 255 2.58 27.93 -8.37
CA PHE A 255 1.94 27.23 -9.45
C PHE A 255 0.50 26.92 -9.05
N ILE A 256 -0.47 27.45 -9.84
CA ILE A 256 -1.90 27.44 -9.52
C ILE A 256 -2.62 26.63 -10.58
N THR A 257 -3.41 25.67 -10.15
CA THR A 257 -4.24 24.82 -11.00
C THR A 257 -5.69 24.95 -10.65
N PHE A 258 -6.52 25.40 -11.58
CA PHE A 258 -7.98 25.30 -11.50
C PHE A 258 -8.41 24.05 -12.24
N ALA A 259 -9.26 23.24 -11.64
CA ALA A 259 -9.73 22.01 -12.21
C ALA A 259 -11.26 21.96 -12.25
N SER A 260 -11.83 21.62 -13.41
CA SER A 260 -13.25 21.50 -13.65
C SER A 260 -13.58 20.11 -14.17
N ARG A 261 -14.40 19.37 -13.44
CA ARG A 261 -14.83 18.02 -13.81
C ARG A 261 -15.94 18.07 -14.83
N ARG A 262 -15.74 17.44 -15.96
CA ARG A 262 -16.80 17.12 -16.92
C ARG A 262 -17.33 15.73 -16.63
N LYS A 263 -18.63 15.62 -16.38
CA LYS A 263 -19.28 14.31 -16.30
C LYS A 263 -19.18 13.59 -17.65
N PRO A 264 -19.22 12.25 -17.66
CA PRO A 264 -19.30 11.50 -18.92
C PRO A 264 -20.46 12.01 -19.74
N SER A 265 -20.22 12.22 -21.04
CA SER A 265 -21.29 12.53 -21.99
C SER A 265 -22.10 11.25 -22.22
N LYS A 266 -23.21 11.13 -21.52
CA LYS A 266 -24.18 10.05 -21.75
C LYS A 266 -25.46 10.69 -22.22
N GLU A 267 -25.93 10.29 -23.38
CA GLU A 267 -27.35 10.45 -23.71
C GLU A 267 -28.14 9.56 -22.75
N ASN A 268 -29.38 9.97 -22.44
CA ASN A 268 -30.19 9.29 -21.41
C ASN A 268 -30.41 7.78 -21.68
N PHE A 269 -30.22 7.32 -22.91
CA PHE A 269 -30.51 5.96 -23.37
C PHE A 269 -29.40 5.33 -24.23
N LEU A 270 -28.30 6.06 -24.54
CA LEU A 270 -27.26 5.59 -25.47
C LEU A 270 -25.87 6.05 -24.99
N ASP A 271 -24.89 5.14 -25.04
CA ASP A 271 -23.48 5.41 -24.88
C ASP A 271 -22.71 5.01 -26.14
N ILE A 272 -22.07 5.97 -26.81
CA ILE A 272 -21.41 5.74 -28.10
C ILE A 272 -19.90 5.58 -27.89
N TRP A 273 -19.33 4.46 -28.28
CA TRP A 273 -17.90 4.18 -28.24
C TRP A 273 -17.28 4.24 -29.64
N TYR A 274 -16.22 4.99 -29.81
CA TYR A 274 -15.52 5.11 -31.10
C TYR A 274 -14.20 4.32 -31.06
N GLY A 275 -13.92 3.49 -32.06
CA GLY A 275 -12.72 2.66 -32.13
C GLY A 275 -11.40 3.44 -32.24
N ARG A 276 -11.44 4.75 -32.51
CA ARG A 276 -10.25 5.63 -32.54
C ARG A 276 -10.11 6.47 -31.27
N ASP A 277 -10.97 6.27 -30.27
CA ASP A 277 -10.92 7.02 -29.01
C ASP A 277 -9.78 6.51 -28.15
N ASN A 278 -8.77 7.35 -27.91
CA ASN A 278 -7.65 7.01 -27.03
C ASN A 278 -7.96 7.25 -25.54
N ASN A 279 -9.03 7.99 -25.23
CA ASN A 279 -9.43 8.30 -23.85
C ASN A 279 -10.68 7.50 -23.43
N LEU A 280 -10.56 6.17 -23.46
CA LEU A 280 -11.66 5.29 -23.08
C LEU A 280 -12.09 5.47 -21.62
N GLY A 281 -11.18 5.83 -20.72
CA GLY A 281 -11.49 6.09 -19.31
C GLY A 281 -12.47 7.25 -19.11
N ALA A 282 -12.45 8.25 -19.99
CA ALA A 282 -13.37 9.39 -19.92
C ALA A 282 -14.84 8.98 -20.16
N LYS A 283 -15.09 7.87 -20.84
CA LYS A 283 -16.45 7.33 -21.04
C LYS A 283 -17.12 6.95 -19.72
N GLN A 284 -16.35 6.49 -18.76
CA GLN A 284 -16.85 6.05 -17.45
C GLN A 284 -16.74 7.15 -16.38
N ALA A 285 -15.54 7.73 -16.23
CA ALA A 285 -15.23 8.67 -15.15
C ALA A 285 -15.44 10.14 -15.53
N GLY A 286 -15.61 10.44 -16.81
CA GLY A 286 -15.59 11.79 -17.35
C GLY A 286 -14.14 12.26 -17.53
N SER A 287 -13.98 13.57 -17.75
CA SER A 287 -12.67 14.21 -17.89
C SER A 287 -12.53 15.37 -16.91
N THR A 288 -11.31 15.78 -16.68
CA THR A 288 -11.01 17.01 -15.92
C THR A 288 -10.28 17.97 -16.83
N ASP A 289 -10.83 19.18 -16.95
CA ASP A 289 -10.16 20.28 -17.63
C ASP A 289 -9.35 21.06 -16.63
N TYR A 290 -8.16 21.43 -17.01
CA TYR A 290 -7.25 22.17 -16.18
C TYR A 290 -6.93 23.51 -16.80
N LEU A 291 -6.80 24.52 -15.94
CA LEU A 291 -6.31 25.84 -16.29
C LEU A 291 -5.18 26.18 -15.33
N TYR A 292 -4.03 26.48 -15.88
CA TYR A 292 -2.79 26.63 -15.14
C TYR A 292 -2.25 28.04 -15.18
N TYR A 293 -1.70 28.49 -14.04
CA TYR A 293 -0.99 29.74 -13.90
C TYR A 293 0.30 29.58 -13.14
N LEU A 294 1.31 30.34 -13.51
CA LEU A 294 2.49 30.59 -12.71
C LEU A 294 2.49 32.05 -12.28
N TRP A 295 2.44 32.30 -10.98
CA TRP A 295 2.45 33.64 -10.41
C TRP A 295 3.74 33.86 -9.62
N SER A 296 4.52 34.92 -9.99
CA SER A 296 5.70 35.37 -9.25
C SER A 296 5.30 36.42 -8.23
N LYS A 297 5.59 36.17 -6.96
CA LYS A 297 5.28 37.08 -5.84
C LYS A 297 6.14 38.36 -5.93
N ASP A 298 7.40 38.24 -6.24
CA ASP A 298 8.37 39.35 -6.24
C ASP A 298 8.04 40.39 -7.33
N THR A 299 7.64 39.94 -8.50
CA THR A 299 7.29 40.81 -9.64
C THR A 299 5.81 41.10 -9.75
N ASN A 300 4.97 40.42 -9.00
CA ASN A 300 3.51 40.38 -9.10
C ASN A 300 3.00 40.07 -10.55
N ARG A 301 3.78 39.27 -11.31
CA ARG A 301 3.42 38.87 -12.67
C ARG A 301 2.75 37.51 -12.66
N THR A 302 1.68 37.42 -13.41
CA THR A 302 0.95 36.17 -13.65
C THR A 302 1.15 35.73 -15.09
N TYR A 303 1.57 34.48 -15.27
CA TYR A 303 1.67 33.82 -16.56
C TYR A 303 0.57 32.78 -16.64
N GLN A 304 -0.44 33.01 -17.47
CA GLN A 304 -1.38 31.95 -17.84
C GLN A 304 -0.69 31.01 -18.81
N LEU A 305 -0.69 29.70 -18.49
CA LEU A 305 -0.09 28.72 -19.38
C LEU A 305 -1.03 28.44 -20.55
N PRO A 306 -0.51 28.32 -21.79
CA PRO A 306 -1.35 28.15 -22.96
C PRO A 306 -2.05 26.79 -22.98
N ASN A 307 -3.25 26.73 -23.57
CA ASN A 307 -4.03 25.48 -23.67
C ASN A 307 -3.50 24.52 -24.77
N THR A 308 -2.25 24.70 -25.21
CA THR A 308 -1.59 23.84 -26.21
C THR A 308 -1.43 22.42 -25.71
N TYR A 309 -1.12 22.25 -24.42
CA TYR A 309 -1.03 20.95 -23.75
C TYR A 309 -2.08 20.84 -22.64
N PRO A 310 -2.70 19.66 -22.46
CA PRO A 310 -3.71 19.46 -21.43
C PRO A 310 -3.14 19.40 -20.03
N ILE A 311 -1.85 19.05 -19.87
CA ILE A 311 -1.21 18.87 -18.57
C ILE A 311 0.08 19.68 -18.47
N TYR A 312 0.19 20.42 -17.38
CA TYR A 312 1.41 21.07 -16.94
C TYR A 312 1.83 20.56 -15.56
N SER A 313 3.13 20.53 -15.28
CA SER A 313 3.67 20.12 -14.00
C SER A 313 4.77 21.05 -13.53
N ASN A 314 4.70 21.47 -12.27
CA ASN A 314 5.72 22.25 -11.61
C ASN A 314 7.01 21.42 -11.41
N ILE A 315 8.18 22.05 -11.65
CA ILE A 315 9.52 21.50 -11.40
C ILE A 315 10.31 22.33 -10.39
N ASP A 316 9.64 23.17 -9.61
CA ASP A 316 10.23 24.14 -8.68
C ASP A 316 11.08 25.23 -9.36
N SER A 317 10.65 25.69 -10.54
CA SER A 317 11.24 26.78 -11.31
C SER A 317 10.27 27.94 -11.47
N GLU A 318 10.75 29.19 -11.29
CA GLU A 318 9.97 30.41 -11.54
C GLU A 318 9.75 30.69 -13.02
N ARG A 319 10.48 30.02 -13.89
CA ARG A 319 10.46 30.26 -15.33
C ARG A 319 9.97 29.07 -16.14
N TYR A 320 10.35 27.89 -15.76
CA TYR A 320 10.13 26.69 -16.55
C TYR A 320 9.07 25.77 -15.91
N VAL A 321 8.22 25.19 -16.74
CA VAL A 321 7.25 24.16 -16.35
C VAL A 321 7.26 23.03 -17.38
N LEU A 322 7.00 21.82 -16.96
CA LEU A 322 6.78 20.69 -17.87
C LEU A 322 5.40 20.78 -18.49
N ALA A 323 5.30 20.44 -19.78
CA ALA A 323 4.07 20.36 -20.56
C ALA A 323 4.03 19.04 -21.32
N PHE A 324 2.89 18.38 -21.35
CA PHE A 324 2.72 17.12 -22.07
C PHE A 324 1.24 16.77 -22.31
N ASN A 325 1.03 15.86 -23.28
CA ASN A 325 -0.25 15.24 -23.53
C ASN A 325 -0.12 13.71 -23.34
N PRO A 326 -0.66 13.11 -22.27
CA PRO A 326 -0.54 11.67 -22.04
C PRO A 326 -1.26 10.82 -23.06
N LEU A 327 -2.15 11.42 -23.88
CA LEU A 327 -2.93 10.72 -24.90
C LEU A 327 -2.34 10.90 -26.32
N GLU A 328 -1.27 11.67 -26.47
CA GLU A 328 -0.69 12.05 -27.79
C GLU A 328 -0.36 10.83 -28.65
N GLU A 329 0.29 9.82 -28.06
CA GLU A 329 0.65 8.57 -28.74
C GLU A 329 0.08 7.34 -28.06
N PHE A 330 -0.83 7.52 -27.10
CA PHE A 330 -1.39 6.41 -26.33
C PHE A 330 -2.41 5.61 -27.14
N LYS A 331 -2.03 4.42 -27.55
CA LYS A 331 -2.90 3.49 -28.30
C LYS A 331 -3.51 2.41 -27.43
N ASN A 332 -3.49 2.57 -26.12
CA ASN A 332 -3.95 1.55 -25.15
C ASN A 332 -3.24 0.17 -25.30
N LEU A 333 -1.99 0.15 -25.76
CA LEU A 333 -1.17 -1.07 -25.90
C LEU A 333 -0.27 -1.35 -24.70
N THR A 334 -0.16 -0.42 -23.78
CA THR A 334 0.64 -0.51 -22.56
C THR A 334 -0.19 -0.14 -21.34
N LEU A 335 0.22 -0.58 -20.14
CA LEU A 335 -0.47 -0.23 -18.89
C LEU A 335 -0.53 1.27 -18.62
N HIS A 336 0.52 2.00 -19.00
CA HIS A 336 0.62 3.44 -18.84
C HIS A 336 1.13 4.04 -20.14
N PRO A 337 0.70 5.27 -20.51
CA PRO A 337 1.26 5.96 -21.66
C PRO A 337 2.74 6.24 -21.46
N PHE A 338 3.50 6.17 -22.53
CA PHE A 338 4.80 6.83 -22.60
C PHE A 338 4.57 8.31 -22.85
N LEU A 339 5.46 9.16 -22.30
CA LEU A 339 5.29 10.61 -22.29
C LEU A 339 6.32 11.29 -23.19
N ASN A 340 5.84 12.21 -24.03
CA ASN A 340 6.68 13.18 -24.71
C ASN A 340 6.65 14.46 -23.86
N LEU A 341 7.76 14.77 -23.19
CA LEU A 341 7.83 15.90 -22.28
C LEU A 341 8.44 17.10 -22.97
N LYS A 342 7.78 18.23 -22.83
CA LYS A 342 8.25 19.52 -23.31
C LYS A 342 8.47 20.46 -22.13
N LEU A 343 9.51 21.27 -22.22
CA LEU A 343 9.79 22.36 -21.30
C LEU A 343 9.17 23.63 -21.87
N TYR A 344 8.30 24.26 -21.11
CA TYR A 344 7.72 25.56 -21.44
C TYR A 344 8.47 26.67 -20.75
N ASP A 345 9.04 27.60 -21.50
CA ASP A 345 9.67 28.83 -21.01
C ASP A 345 8.62 29.93 -20.93
N THR A 346 8.19 30.30 -19.70
CA THR A 346 7.14 31.30 -19.47
C THR A 346 7.54 32.70 -19.88
N LEU A 347 8.85 33.01 -19.96
CA LEU A 347 9.34 34.33 -20.38
C LEU A 347 9.39 34.48 -21.92
N ARG A 348 9.76 33.40 -22.62
CA ARG A 348 9.86 33.39 -24.09
C ARG A 348 8.55 32.92 -24.75
N GLY A 349 7.69 32.24 -24.04
CA GLY A 349 6.45 31.66 -24.59
C GLY A 349 6.72 30.47 -25.53
N THR A 350 7.84 29.78 -25.38
CA THR A 350 8.28 28.70 -26.29
C THR A 350 8.30 27.34 -25.60
N PHE A 351 8.06 26.29 -26.40
CA PHE A 351 8.19 24.91 -26.00
C PHE A 351 9.46 24.31 -26.59
N THR A 352 10.23 23.59 -25.76
CA THR A 352 11.37 22.78 -26.19
C THR A 352 11.06 21.33 -25.81
N GLU A 353 11.11 20.39 -26.75
CA GLU A 353 11.00 18.97 -26.45
C GLU A 353 12.29 18.51 -25.76
N ILE A 354 12.12 17.92 -24.56
CA ILE A 354 13.27 17.48 -23.76
C ILE A 354 13.32 15.96 -23.62
N PHE A 355 12.18 15.26 -23.67
CA PHE A 355 12.16 13.79 -23.62
C PHE A 355 11.10 13.23 -24.57
N HIS A 356 11.46 12.17 -25.27
CA HIS A 356 10.58 11.45 -26.19
C HIS A 356 10.33 10.03 -25.71
N GLN A 357 9.04 9.64 -25.58
CA GLN A 357 8.60 8.31 -25.18
C GLN A 357 9.24 7.79 -23.89
N VAL A 358 9.32 8.62 -22.84
CA VAL A 358 9.81 8.20 -21.53
C VAL A 358 8.72 7.61 -20.66
N THR A 359 9.11 6.85 -19.64
CA THR A 359 8.15 6.32 -18.63
C THR A 359 7.65 7.46 -17.74
N LYS A 360 6.67 7.14 -16.86
CA LYS A 360 6.21 8.06 -15.81
C LYS A 360 7.21 8.26 -14.66
N ASP A 361 8.37 7.57 -14.68
CA ASP A 361 9.40 7.72 -13.66
C ASP A 361 10.22 8.99 -13.91
N ILE A 362 9.61 10.12 -13.59
CA ILE A 362 10.17 11.46 -13.75
C ILE A 362 10.52 12.00 -12.37
N VAL A 363 11.79 12.40 -12.20
CA VAL A 363 12.26 13.03 -10.96
C VAL A 363 12.95 14.34 -11.29
N HIS A 364 12.66 15.40 -10.54
CA HIS A 364 13.34 16.69 -10.70
C HIS A 364 14.06 17.11 -9.41
N SER A 365 15.07 17.96 -9.54
CA SER A 365 15.75 18.60 -8.40
C SER A 365 14.85 19.64 -7.76
N SER A 366 15.06 19.92 -6.47
CA SER A 366 14.25 20.89 -5.71
C SER A 366 14.52 22.36 -6.09
N ASP A 367 15.48 22.60 -6.95
CA ASP A 367 15.78 23.95 -7.47
C ASP A 367 15.38 24.12 -8.95
N GLY A 368 14.80 23.07 -9.55
CA GLY A 368 14.35 23.08 -10.94
C GLY A 368 15.46 23.08 -11.99
N ARG A 369 16.71 22.83 -11.60
CA ARG A 369 17.85 22.80 -12.56
C ARG A 369 17.95 21.50 -13.33
N PHE A 370 17.53 20.40 -12.74
CA PHE A 370 17.68 19.07 -13.31
C PHE A 370 16.35 18.33 -13.35
N ILE A 371 16.15 17.60 -14.45
CA ILE A 371 15.04 16.66 -14.63
C ILE A 371 15.66 15.35 -15.11
N ILE A 372 15.26 14.23 -14.55
CA ILE A 372 15.74 12.91 -14.96
C ILE A 372 14.56 12.00 -15.28
N ALA A 373 14.65 11.32 -16.42
CA ALA A 373 13.61 10.43 -16.92
C ALA A 373 14.19 9.07 -17.34
N LEU A 374 13.39 8.00 -17.24
CA LEU A 374 13.78 6.67 -17.69
C LEU A 374 13.30 6.42 -19.11
N ASN A 375 14.21 6.07 -20.02
CA ASN A 375 13.88 5.61 -21.36
C ASN A 375 13.48 4.11 -21.29
N PRO A 376 12.27 3.74 -21.75
CA PRO A 376 11.80 2.35 -21.64
C PRO A 376 12.47 1.39 -22.63
N LYS A 377 13.05 1.88 -23.73
CA LYS A 377 13.65 1.04 -24.79
C LYS A 377 14.97 0.42 -24.38
N ASP A 378 15.85 1.24 -23.80
CA ASP A 378 17.21 0.84 -23.43
C ASP A 378 17.42 0.79 -21.91
N GLN A 379 16.39 1.14 -21.12
CA GLN A 379 16.41 1.17 -19.66
C GLN A 379 17.50 2.10 -19.09
N LYS A 380 17.86 3.17 -19.81
CA LYS A 380 18.82 4.17 -19.38
C LYS A 380 18.13 5.38 -18.81
N TRP A 381 18.79 6.02 -17.87
CA TRP A 381 18.35 7.30 -17.33
C TRP A 381 18.93 8.44 -18.14
N ASP A 382 18.09 9.39 -18.50
CA ASP A 382 18.47 10.62 -19.20
C ASP A 382 18.31 11.81 -18.25
N LEU A 383 19.42 12.43 -17.85
CA LEU A 383 19.48 13.61 -17.01
C LEU A 383 19.55 14.85 -17.90
N TYR A 384 18.53 15.70 -17.81
CA TYR A 384 18.44 16.96 -18.51
C TYR A 384 18.76 18.14 -17.59
N GLU A 385 19.72 18.98 -18.01
CA GLU A 385 20.09 20.23 -17.33
C GLU A 385 19.38 21.42 -17.98
N VAL A 386 18.40 21.99 -17.28
CA VAL A 386 17.41 22.94 -17.82
C VAL A 386 18.00 24.22 -18.35
N GLU A 387 18.98 24.84 -17.66
CA GLU A 387 19.50 26.17 -18.00
C GLU A 387 20.42 26.18 -19.24
N ILE A 388 21.07 25.06 -19.50
CA ILE A 388 22.05 24.94 -20.57
C ILE A 388 21.63 23.97 -21.69
N ASP A 389 20.40 23.45 -21.62
CA ASP A 389 19.80 22.56 -22.64
C ASP A 389 20.72 21.37 -22.96
N ARG A 390 21.10 20.61 -21.91
CA ARG A 390 22.08 19.53 -22.04
C ARG A 390 21.50 18.21 -21.49
N HIS A 391 21.66 17.14 -22.27
CA HIS A 391 21.37 15.77 -21.90
C HIS A 391 22.62 15.02 -21.47
N ILE A 392 22.49 14.19 -20.42
CA ILE A 392 23.55 13.32 -19.92
C ILE A 392 22.94 11.93 -19.71
N ILE A 393 23.40 10.95 -20.51
CA ILE A 393 22.91 9.58 -20.43
C ILE A 393 23.67 8.80 -19.36
N ILE A 394 22.94 8.20 -18.43
CA ILE A 394 23.49 7.35 -17.38
C ILE A 394 23.20 5.90 -17.74
N ASP A 395 24.25 5.21 -18.18
CA ASP A 395 24.16 3.86 -18.75
C ASP A 395 24.35 2.78 -17.69
N ASN A 396 23.26 2.41 -17.03
CA ASN A 396 23.17 1.22 -16.17
C ASN A 396 21.68 0.84 -15.97
N GLN A 397 21.28 -0.28 -16.55
CA GLN A 397 19.89 -0.76 -16.55
C GLN A 397 19.35 -1.18 -15.18
N SER A 398 20.22 -1.37 -14.16
CA SER A 398 19.81 -1.78 -12.81
C SER A 398 19.37 -0.63 -11.90
N LEU A 399 19.57 0.63 -12.34
CA LEU A 399 19.37 1.82 -11.53
C LEU A 399 17.89 2.15 -11.33
N GLN A 400 17.51 2.53 -10.12
CA GLN A 400 16.15 2.88 -9.72
C GLN A 400 16.14 4.08 -8.77
N ASN A 401 15.00 4.75 -8.67
CA ASN A 401 14.71 5.76 -7.66
C ASN A 401 15.80 6.85 -7.53
N PRO A 402 16.15 7.59 -8.60
CA PRO A 402 17.14 8.65 -8.54
C PRO A 402 16.79 9.65 -7.43
N THR A 403 17.81 10.05 -6.65
CA THR A 403 17.65 10.92 -5.49
C THR A 403 18.79 11.93 -5.47
N PHE A 404 18.47 13.22 -5.63
CA PHE A 404 19.44 14.31 -5.68
C PHE A 404 20.02 14.65 -4.31
N SER A 405 21.30 14.98 -4.25
CA SER A 405 21.86 15.61 -3.06
C SER A 405 21.35 17.05 -2.91
N GLU A 406 21.23 17.52 -1.67
CA GLU A 406 20.78 18.90 -1.34
C GLU A 406 21.68 19.97 -1.98
N ASP A 407 22.97 19.68 -2.23
CA ASP A 407 23.93 20.56 -2.91
C ASP A 407 23.99 20.35 -4.43
N PHE A 408 23.15 19.45 -4.97
CA PHE A 408 23.03 19.10 -6.40
C PHE A 408 24.34 18.67 -7.09
N LYS A 409 25.26 18.08 -6.32
CA LYS A 409 26.49 17.54 -6.88
C LYS A 409 26.37 16.09 -7.30
N ASN A 410 25.52 15.35 -6.60
CA ASN A 410 25.37 13.91 -6.77
C ASN A 410 23.93 13.49 -6.95
N ILE A 411 23.72 12.40 -7.68
CA ILE A 411 22.48 11.63 -7.72
C ILE A 411 22.78 10.24 -7.17
N LEU A 412 22.02 9.80 -6.16
CA LEU A 412 22.07 8.42 -5.69
C LEU A 412 20.99 7.60 -6.38
N PHE A 413 21.35 6.37 -6.77
CA PHE A 413 20.44 5.39 -7.32
C PHE A 413 20.39 4.16 -6.45
N GLU A 414 19.20 3.66 -6.19
CA GLU A 414 18.98 2.33 -5.65
C GLU A 414 19.18 1.30 -6.77
N SER A 415 19.65 0.10 -6.44
CA SER A 415 19.75 -0.97 -7.43
C SER A 415 19.60 -2.37 -6.80
N SER A 416 19.62 -3.40 -7.65
CA SER A 416 19.55 -4.80 -7.23
C SER A 416 20.83 -5.32 -6.57
N ASN A 417 21.95 -4.58 -6.64
CA ASN A 417 23.27 -5.04 -6.19
C ASN A 417 24.02 -4.05 -5.29
N ASP A 418 23.70 -2.75 -5.31
CA ASP A 418 24.30 -1.72 -4.41
C ASP A 418 23.47 -0.42 -4.48
N VAL A 419 23.94 0.65 -3.84
CA VAL A 419 23.60 2.03 -4.13
C VAL A 419 24.69 2.59 -5.05
N TYR A 420 24.29 3.26 -6.13
CA TYR A 420 25.23 3.92 -7.03
C TYR A 420 25.21 5.42 -6.81
N ILE A 421 26.37 6.04 -6.99
CA ILE A 421 26.58 7.49 -6.92
C ILE A 421 26.94 7.98 -8.30
N PHE A 422 26.17 8.92 -8.82
CA PHE A 422 26.49 9.65 -10.04
C PHE A 422 26.97 11.06 -9.68
N ASP A 423 28.22 11.38 -9.94
CA ASP A 423 28.76 12.73 -9.82
C ASP A 423 28.40 13.54 -11.07
N ILE A 424 27.59 14.59 -10.89
CA ILE A 424 27.04 15.37 -12.02
C ILE A 424 28.14 16.13 -12.78
N LYS A 425 29.16 16.62 -12.06
CA LYS A 425 30.22 17.42 -12.66
C LYS A 425 31.16 16.57 -13.52
N SER A 426 31.64 15.46 -12.98
CA SER A 426 32.54 14.55 -13.71
C SER A 426 31.83 13.59 -14.63
N GLN A 427 30.50 13.47 -14.52
CA GLN A 427 29.64 12.52 -15.24
C GLN A 427 30.07 11.06 -15.02
N THR A 428 30.53 10.75 -13.82
CA THR A 428 30.98 9.41 -13.46
C THR A 428 30.00 8.71 -12.54
N LEU A 429 29.73 7.44 -12.85
CA LEU A 429 28.89 6.54 -12.05
C LEU A 429 29.77 5.50 -11.36
N PHE A 430 29.63 5.37 -10.04
CA PHE A 430 30.38 4.37 -9.28
C PHE A 430 29.54 3.81 -8.13
N PRO A 431 29.79 2.53 -7.71
CA PRO A 431 29.09 1.93 -6.58
C PRO A 431 29.54 2.58 -5.27
N ALA A 432 28.62 2.73 -4.33
CA ALA A 432 28.91 3.25 -3.00
C ALA A 432 29.65 2.22 -2.11
N GLY A 433 29.67 0.95 -2.51
CA GLY A 433 30.36 -0.13 -1.79
C GLY A 433 29.64 -0.56 -0.50
N ILE A 434 28.31 -0.34 -0.42
CA ILE A 434 27.50 -0.66 0.76
C ILE A 434 27.24 -2.15 0.84
N SER A 435 27.04 -2.79 -0.31
CA SER A 435 26.85 -4.22 -0.39
C SER A 435 27.45 -4.77 -1.68
N LYS A 436 27.66 -6.09 -1.70
CA LYS A 436 27.97 -6.84 -2.91
C LYS A 436 26.78 -7.74 -3.21
N GLU A 437 26.17 -7.56 -4.38
CA GLU A 437 25.08 -8.41 -4.89
C GLU A 437 23.83 -8.48 -3.99
N GLN A 438 23.50 -7.37 -3.30
CA GLN A 438 22.30 -7.27 -2.49
C GLN A 438 21.48 -6.06 -2.91
N GLU A 439 20.18 -6.24 -3.01
CA GLU A 439 19.26 -5.14 -3.28
C GLU A 439 19.38 -4.07 -2.18
N ALA A 440 19.61 -2.83 -2.58
CA ALA A 440 19.77 -1.71 -1.68
C ALA A 440 18.65 -0.68 -1.83
N ARG A 441 18.15 -0.16 -0.68
CA ARG A 441 17.09 0.84 -0.60
C ARG A 441 17.45 1.94 0.39
N ILE A 442 17.24 3.20 -0.01
CA ILE A 442 17.43 4.38 0.84
C ILE A 442 16.14 4.66 1.61
N LEU A 443 16.17 4.62 2.94
CA LEU A 443 14.97 4.67 3.78
C LEU A 443 14.60 6.08 4.26
N ASN A 444 15.54 7.01 4.33
CA ASN A 444 15.34 8.35 4.90
C ASN A 444 15.60 9.50 3.91
N ALA A 445 15.54 9.23 2.61
CA ALA A 445 15.46 10.27 1.61
C ALA A 445 14.10 10.99 1.69
N GLU A 446 14.09 12.28 1.44
CA GLU A 446 12.85 13.02 1.25
C GLU A 446 12.29 12.71 -0.14
N ARG A 447 11.05 12.23 -0.18
CA ARG A 447 10.35 11.91 -1.43
C ARG A 447 9.02 12.62 -1.44
N ARG A 448 8.86 13.58 -2.35
CA ARG A 448 7.65 14.36 -2.52
C ARG A 448 7.07 14.11 -3.91
N THR A 449 5.80 13.76 -4.00
CA THR A 449 5.08 13.73 -5.27
C THR A 449 4.72 15.16 -5.67
N THR A 450 5.13 15.59 -6.87
CA THR A 450 4.90 16.94 -7.40
C THR A 450 3.78 16.97 -8.43
N ASN A 451 3.48 15.83 -9.04
CA ASN A 451 2.28 15.63 -9.85
C ASN A 451 1.62 14.31 -9.43
N PRO A 452 0.55 14.32 -8.63
CA PRO A 452 -0.06 13.10 -8.11
C PRO A 452 -0.73 12.24 -9.19
N VAL A 453 -1.20 12.83 -10.28
CA VAL A 453 -1.87 12.10 -11.37
C VAL A 453 -0.87 11.23 -12.15
N PHE A 454 0.32 11.77 -12.44
CA PHE A 454 1.37 11.07 -13.21
C PHE A 454 2.52 10.55 -12.34
N GLY A 455 2.49 10.82 -11.03
CA GLY A 455 3.46 10.31 -10.09
C GLY A 455 4.85 10.93 -10.18
N PHE A 456 4.99 12.14 -10.78
CA PHE A 456 6.27 12.85 -10.84
C PHE A 456 6.74 13.21 -9.43
N LYS A 457 8.05 13.13 -9.22
CA LYS A 457 8.63 13.20 -7.88
C LYS A 457 9.76 14.23 -7.81
N MET A 458 9.93 14.73 -6.60
CA MET A 458 11.13 15.40 -6.15
C MET A 458 11.74 14.53 -5.04
N ASN A 459 12.89 13.92 -5.34
CA ASN A 459 13.57 13.07 -4.38
C ASN A 459 14.89 13.73 -3.97
N MET A 460 15.09 13.90 -2.66
CA MET A 460 16.28 14.54 -2.14
C MET A 460 16.87 13.83 -0.92
N PHE A 461 18.17 14.01 -0.71
CA PHE A 461 18.82 13.67 0.55
C PHE A 461 19.72 14.81 1.04
N SER A 462 19.80 14.94 2.36
CA SER A 462 20.70 15.94 2.97
C SER A 462 22.12 15.40 3.05
N SER A 463 23.06 16.14 2.50
CA SER A 463 24.51 15.87 2.66
C SER A 463 25.03 16.11 4.08
N LYS A 464 24.22 16.74 4.96
CA LYS A 464 24.57 17.09 6.36
C LYS A 464 24.20 15.98 7.35
N ARG A 465 23.43 14.98 6.96
CA ARG A 465 22.91 13.90 7.82
C ARG A 465 23.22 12.52 7.23
N PRO A 466 23.37 11.49 8.09
CA PRO A 466 23.58 10.14 7.60
C PRO A 466 22.34 9.60 6.88
N LEU A 467 22.56 8.96 5.75
CA LEU A 467 21.55 8.15 5.08
C LEU A 467 21.42 6.80 5.77
N LEU A 468 20.20 6.32 5.90
CA LEU A 468 19.88 4.95 6.33
C LEU A 468 19.59 4.11 5.10
N ILE A 469 20.39 3.08 4.87
CA ILE A 469 20.29 2.20 3.73
C ILE A 469 20.03 0.77 4.24
N ARG A 470 18.98 0.16 3.70
CA ARG A 470 18.66 -1.25 3.89
C ARG A 470 19.20 -2.05 2.71
N THR A 471 19.96 -3.11 2.99
CA THR A 471 20.32 -4.12 1.99
C THR A 471 19.61 -5.43 2.28
N VAL A 472 19.23 -6.16 1.23
CA VAL A 472 18.46 -7.40 1.31
C VAL A 472 19.17 -8.49 0.51
N ASN A 473 19.53 -9.57 1.18
CA ASN A 473 19.96 -10.79 0.53
C ASN A 473 18.74 -11.66 0.20
N LYS A 474 18.40 -11.74 -1.08
CA LYS A 474 17.22 -12.49 -1.57
C LYS A 474 17.34 -14.00 -1.41
N ILE A 475 18.57 -14.52 -1.28
CA ILE A 475 18.79 -15.96 -1.11
C ILE A 475 18.44 -16.38 0.31
N SER A 476 18.95 -15.65 1.31
CA SER A 476 18.75 -15.97 2.72
C SER A 476 17.58 -15.25 3.37
N ASN A 477 16.90 -14.35 2.66
CA ASN A 477 15.87 -13.42 3.17
C ASN A 477 16.34 -12.62 4.40
N SER A 478 17.65 -12.30 4.45
CA SER A 478 18.22 -11.49 5.53
C SER A 478 18.40 -10.04 5.09
N SER A 479 18.35 -9.12 6.03
CA SER A 479 18.58 -7.70 5.79
C SER A 479 19.61 -7.12 6.73
N THR A 480 20.38 -6.14 6.23
CA THR A 480 21.33 -5.33 7.00
C THR A 480 20.96 -3.87 6.83
N TYR A 481 21.12 -3.09 7.89
CA TYR A 481 20.87 -1.64 7.83
C TYR A 481 22.19 -0.93 8.11
N SER A 482 22.58 -0.04 7.21
CA SER A 482 23.84 0.70 7.28
C SER A 482 23.57 2.21 7.20
N SER A 483 24.38 2.99 7.87
CA SER A 483 24.45 4.44 7.64
C SER A 483 25.52 4.74 6.61
N PHE A 484 25.23 5.65 5.69
CA PHE A 484 26.17 6.19 4.73
C PHE A 484 26.28 7.71 4.92
N TYR A 485 27.48 8.18 5.26
CA TYR A 485 27.75 9.60 5.50
C TYR A 485 29.19 9.96 5.17
N LYS A 486 29.42 10.96 4.33
CA LYS A 486 30.76 11.41 3.88
C LYS A 486 31.63 10.23 3.40
N ALA A 487 31.07 9.41 2.53
CA ALA A 487 31.70 8.19 1.99
C ALA A 487 32.10 7.13 3.06
N LYS A 488 31.62 7.24 4.29
CA LYS A 488 31.84 6.25 5.36
C LYS A 488 30.59 5.43 5.58
N ILE A 489 30.76 4.12 5.65
CA ILE A 489 29.70 3.14 5.92
C ILE A 489 29.84 2.64 7.34
N LYS A 490 28.76 2.62 8.11
CA LYS A 490 28.71 2.02 9.45
C LYS A 490 27.45 1.17 9.58
N THR A 491 27.59 -0.01 10.16
CA THR A 491 26.44 -0.87 10.45
C THR A 491 25.55 -0.22 11.52
N VAL A 492 24.27 -0.10 11.22
CA VAL A 492 23.22 0.42 12.14
C VAL A 492 22.48 -0.75 12.79
N ILE A 493 21.99 -1.69 11.98
CA ILE A 493 21.44 -2.98 12.46
C ILE A 493 22.24 -4.09 11.77
N PRO A 494 22.90 -4.96 12.54
CA PRO A 494 23.61 -6.12 11.99
C PRO A 494 22.68 -7.03 11.19
N THR A 495 23.23 -7.81 10.28
CA THR A 495 22.48 -8.76 9.46
C THR A 495 21.53 -9.60 10.31
N THR A 496 20.28 -9.59 9.94
CA THR A 496 19.21 -10.29 10.65
C THR A 496 18.26 -10.98 9.66
N LYS A 497 17.78 -12.18 10.06
CA LYS A 497 16.66 -12.85 9.41
C LYS A 497 15.30 -12.38 9.94
N ASN A 498 15.27 -11.56 10.99
CA ASN A 498 14.02 -10.96 11.42
C ASN A 498 13.58 -9.91 10.42
N ARG A 499 12.30 -9.90 10.10
CA ARG A 499 11.69 -8.79 9.39
C ARG A 499 11.62 -7.58 10.30
N ILE A 500 12.23 -6.48 9.90
CA ILE A 500 12.01 -5.17 10.52
C ILE A 500 10.75 -4.58 9.89
N LYS A 501 9.64 -4.67 10.60
CA LYS A 501 8.32 -4.22 10.12
C LYS A 501 8.18 -2.71 10.14
N ASP A 502 8.75 -2.05 11.13
CA ASP A 502 8.82 -0.60 11.27
C ASP A 502 10.12 -0.22 12.00
N ILE A 503 10.68 0.93 11.67
CA ILE A 503 11.89 1.48 12.29
C ILE A 503 11.74 2.98 12.50
N LYS A 504 12.04 3.44 13.72
CA LYS A 504 12.18 4.85 14.08
C LYS A 504 13.55 5.10 14.68
N TYR A 505 14.07 6.29 14.49
CA TYR A 505 15.42 6.65 14.87
C TYR A 505 15.55 8.15 15.14
N ASP A 506 16.59 8.54 15.89
CA ASP A 506 16.99 9.94 16.01
C ASP A 506 17.71 10.45 14.75
N GLN A 507 17.88 11.76 14.63
CA GLN A 507 18.44 12.39 13.42
C GLN A 507 19.83 11.90 13.03
N ASP A 508 20.63 11.46 14.01
CA ASP A 508 22.00 10.98 13.84
C ASP A 508 22.09 9.46 13.65
N LEU A 509 20.97 8.75 13.63
CA LEU A 509 20.88 7.30 13.61
C LEU A 509 21.58 6.61 14.79
N LYS A 510 21.68 7.25 15.96
CA LYS A 510 22.36 6.68 17.16
C LYS A 510 21.43 5.80 17.98
N ASN A 511 20.16 6.19 18.11
CA ASN A 511 19.13 5.48 18.88
C ASN A 511 18.03 5.00 17.95
N LEU A 512 17.62 3.76 18.11
CA LEU A 512 16.70 3.07 17.22
C LEU A 512 15.60 2.40 18.02
N VAL A 513 14.39 2.41 17.49
CA VAL A 513 13.30 1.55 17.94
C VAL A 513 12.75 0.81 16.74
N THR A 514 12.62 -0.51 16.86
CA THR A 514 12.16 -1.39 15.77
C THR A 514 10.96 -2.23 16.18
N ILE A 515 10.05 -2.50 15.25
CA ILE A 515 9.14 -3.64 15.34
C ILE A 515 9.78 -4.77 14.55
N GLU A 516 10.10 -5.86 15.23
CA GLU A 516 10.71 -7.04 14.63
C GLU A 516 9.79 -8.25 14.75
N GLU A 517 9.75 -9.07 13.72
CA GLU A 517 9.02 -10.33 13.68
C GLU A 517 9.78 -11.39 12.87
N ASN A 518 9.38 -12.64 13.05
CA ASN A 518 9.81 -13.73 12.18
C ASN A 518 8.70 -14.78 12.14
N TYR A 519 8.75 -15.76 11.27
CA TYR A 519 7.72 -16.81 11.18
C TYR A 519 7.35 -17.47 12.52
N ASN A 520 8.32 -17.58 13.46
CA ASN A 520 8.14 -18.13 14.80
C ASN A 520 8.36 -17.10 15.93
N MET A 521 8.44 -15.85 15.62
CA MET A 521 8.56 -14.75 16.58
C MET A 521 7.46 -13.73 16.32
N ALA A 522 6.45 -13.70 17.19
CA ALA A 522 5.42 -12.68 17.16
C ALA A 522 6.03 -11.28 17.21
N PRO A 523 5.38 -10.25 16.64
CA PRO A 523 5.90 -8.90 16.61
C PRO A 523 6.32 -8.41 18.00
N LYS A 524 7.56 -7.95 18.12
CA LYS A 524 8.17 -7.38 19.32
C LYS A 524 8.71 -5.99 19.03
N ILE A 525 8.77 -5.14 20.05
CA ILE A 525 9.41 -3.84 19.95
C ILE A 525 10.74 -3.89 20.70
N PHE A 526 11.78 -3.47 20.02
CA PHE A 526 13.12 -3.37 20.57
C PHE A 526 13.63 -1.93 20.51
N SER A 527 14.32 -1.52 21.56
CA SER A 527 15.16 -0.33 21.60
C SER A 527 16.62 -0.75 21.54
N SER A 528 17.44 -0.04 20.77
CA SER A 528 18.86 -0.34 20.62
C SER A 528 19.68 0.89 20.22
N LYS A 529 20.99 0.84 20.47
CA LYS A 529 21.95 1.78 19.89
C LYS A 529 22.47 1.24 18.56
N ALA A 530 22.77 2.14 17.63
CA ALA A 530 23.34 1.78 16.33
C ALA A 530 24.58 0.90 16.46
N GLY A 531 24.66 -0.17 15.66
CA GLY A 531 25.75 -1.13 15.66
C GLY A 531 25.78 -2.09 16.86
N SER A 532 24.90 -1.92 17.84
CA SER A 532 24.85 -2.77 19.02
C SER A 532 24.13 -4.09 18.72
N LYS A 533 24.72 -5.20 19.20
CA LYS A 533 24.03 -6.50 19.27
C LYS A 533 23.06 -6.58 20.44
N LYS A 534 23.23 -5.71 21.47
CA LYS A 534 22.35 -5.66 22.64
C LYS A 534 21.10 -4.83 22.31
N LYS A 535 19.94 -5.43 22.51
CA LYS A 535 18.61 -4.81 22.34
C LYS A 535 17.83 -4.92 23.63
N ILE A 536 17.07 -3.91 23.97
CA ILE A 536 16.10 -3.95 25.08
C ILE A 536 14.74 -4.29 24.47
N GLU A 537 14.16 -5.42 24.87
CA GLU A 537 12.78 -5.75 24.50
C GLU A 537 11.83 -4.93 25.35
N ILE A 538 11.20 -3.91 24.74
CA ILE A 538 10.28 -3.00 25.44
C ILE A 538 8.82 -3.45 25.36
N PHE A 539 8.48 -4.31 24.37
CA PHE A 539 7.15 -4.90 24.27
C PHE A 539 7.19 -6.23 23.51
N THR A 540 6.36 -7.17 23.93
CA THR A 540 6.17 -8.44 23.23
C THR A 540 4.70 -8.79 23.06
N THR A 541 4.34 -9.24 21.88
CA THR A 541 3.04 -9.87 21.62
C THR A 541 3.08 -11.30 22.17
N LYS A 542 2.14 -11.65 23.03
CA LYS A 542 2.07 -12.99 23.64
C LYS A 542 1.41 -13.98 22.69
N ASP A 543 2.20 -14.88 22.09
CA ASP A 543 1.72 -16.03 21.36
C ASP A 543 2.67 -17.22 21.60
N LYS A 544 2.33 -18.07 22.56
CA LYS A 544 3.15 -19.22 22.94
C LYS A 544 3.24 -20.26 21.83
N THR A 545 2.16 -20.54 21.16
CA THR A 545 2.11 -21.53 20.07
C THR A 545 2.91 -21.05 18.87
N GLY A 546 2.89 -19.74 18.59
CA GLY A 546 3.68 -19.13 17.50
C GLY A 546 5.19 -19.38 17.63
N GLN A 547 5.71 -19.45 18.86
CA GLN A 547 7.13 -19.70 19.09
C GLN A 547 7.58 -21.14 18.72
N THR A 548 6.65 -22.08 18.64
CA THR A 548 6.94 -23.48 18.28
C THR A 548 6.80 -23.77 16.79
N LEU A 549 6.41 -22.79 15.98
CA LEU A 549 6.27 -22.93 14.54
C LEU A 549 7.63 -23.30 13.90
N LYS A 550 7.56 -24.22 12.95
CA LYS A 550 8.70 -24.66 12.14
C LYS A 550 8.43 -24.40 10.67
N GLN A 551 9.44 -23.95 9.96
CA GLN A 551 9.44 -23.85 8.50
C GLN A 551 10.75 -24.32 7.90
N GLU A 552 10.70 -24.64 6.60
CA GLU A 552 11.86 -24.99 5.82
C GLU A 552 11.77 -24.33 4.44
N ILE A 553 12.88 -23.81 3.92
CA ILE A 553 12.96 -23.26 2.57
C ILE A 553 13.43 -24.38 1.65
N ILE A 554 12.56 -24.83 0.77
CA ILE A 554 12.81 -25.87 -0.22
C ILE A 554 13.34 -25.20 -1.47
N GLN A 555 14.52 -25.62 -1.92
CA GLN A 555 15.09 -25.18 -3.19
C GLN A 555 14.75 -26.19 -4.28
N TYR A 556 14.33 -25.70 -5.44
CA TYR A 556 14.04 -26.54 -6.61
C TYR A 556 14.34 -25.77 -7.91
N LYS A 557 14.26 -26.45 -9.03
CA LYS A 557 14.35 -25.83 -10.35
C LYS A 557 13.14 -26.27 -11.17
N ASN A 558 12.57 -25.35 -11.95
CA ASN A 558 11.55 -25.73 -12.92
C ASN A 558 12.18 -26.49 -14.11
N SER A 559 11.39 -26.92 -15.06
CA SER A 559 11.85 -27.69 -16.23
C SER A 559 12.86 -26.93 -17.10
N LEU A 560 12.85 -25.60 -17.07
CA LEU A 560 13.80 -24.72 -17.74
C LEU A 560 15.11 -24.51 -16.96
N GLY A 561 15.24 -25.12 -15.79
CA GLY A 561 16.41 -24.98 -14.92
C GLY A 561 16.47 -23.69 -14.10
N ILE A 562 15.39 -22.88 -14.08
CA ILE A 562 15.29 -21.65 -13.30
C ILE A 562 15.28 -21.99 -11.80
N PRO A 563 16.20 -21.46 -10.99
CA PRO A 563 16.24 -21.73 -9.56
C PRO A 563 15.10 -21.03 -8.82
N LEU A 564 14.30 -21.77 -8.08
CA LEU A 564 13.12 -21.34 -7.35
C LEU A 564 13.20 -21.80 -5.89
N LYS A 565 12.32 -21.24 -5.07
CA LYS A 565 12.15 -21.59 -3.66
C LYS A 565 10.69 -21.82 -3.33
N GLY A 566 10.45 -22.68 -2.36
CA GLY A 566 9.16 -22.83 -1.72
C GLY A 566 9.31 -22.80 -0.21
N VAL A 567 8.34 -22.28 0.51
CA VAL A 567 8.37 -22.30 1.97
C VAL A 567 7.41 -23.38 2.47
N LEU A 568 7.97 -24.41 3.08
CA LEU A 568 7.20 -25.48 3.72
C LEU A 568 7.02 -25.15 5.21
N TYR A 569 5.78 -24.94 5.64
CA TYR A 569 5.42 -24.73 7.04
C TYR A 569 4.87 -26.02 7.63
N TYR A 570 5.34 -26.35 8.82
CA TYR A 570 4.97 -27.58 9.54
C TYR A 570 3.76 -27.35 10.42
N PRO A 571 2.86 -28.35 10.57
CA PRO A 571 1.73 -28.27 11.49
C PRO A 571 2.22 -28.06 12.93
N THR A 572 1.41 -27.36 13.70
CA THR A 572 1.67 -27.16 15.14
C THR A 572 1.66 -28.53 15.86
N GLY A 573 2.65 -28.76 16.71
CA GLY A 573 2.79 -30.07 17.39
C GLY A 573 3.21 -31.18 16.42
N TYR A 574 3.95 -30.86 15.36
CA TYR A 574 4.47 -31.81 14.38
C TYR A 574 5.19 -33.00 15.03
N ASP A 575 4.79 -34.21 14.63
CA ASP A 575 5.36 -35.49 15.00
C ASP A 575 5.80 -36.23 13.73
N GLN A 576 7.08 -36.52 13.62
CA GLN A 576 7.68 -37.14 12.43
C GLN A 576 7.17 -38.56 12.14
N SER A 577 6.61 -39.26 13.14
CA SER A 577 6.04 -40.60 13.00
C SER A 577 4.67 -40.61 12.34
N LYS A 578 4.01 -39.44 12.23
CA LYS A 578 2.66 -39.30 11.69
C LYS A 578 2.69 -38.78 10.26
N LYS A 579 1.60 -39.06 9.52
CA LYS A 579 1.33 -38.48 8.21
C LYS A 579 0.30 -37.36 8.33
N TYR A 580 0.56 -36.26 7.65
CA TYR A 580 -0.29 -35.10 7.65
C TYR A 580 -0.71 -34.72 6.22
N PRO A 581 -1.95 -34.19 6.05
CA PRO A 581 -2.36 -33.57 4.80
C PRO A 581 -1.60 -32.26 4.59
N MET A 582 -1.56 -31.80 3.33
CA MET A 582 -0.92 -30.56 2.95
C MET A 582 -1.86 -29.69 2.13
N VAL A 583 -1.82 -28.37 2.35
CA VAL A 583 -2.44 -27.36 1.49
C VAL A 583 -1.34 -26.58 0.80
N VAL A 584 -1.35 -26.58 -0.52
CA VAL A 584 -0.47 -25.74 -1.35
C VAL A 584 -1.19 -24.44 -1.62
N TYR A 585 -0.60 -23.31 -1.20
CA TYR A 585 -1.17 -21.98 -1.37
C TYR A 585 -0.33 -21.18 -2.35
N ILE A 586 -0.90 -20.89 -3.52
CA ILE A 586 -0.18 -20.33 -4.68
C ILE A 586 -0.53 -18.88 -4.98
N TYR A 587 0.44 -18.21 -5.51
CA TYR A 587 0.48 -16.92 -6.19
C TYR A 587 1.84 -16.85 -6.90
N GLN A 588 2.34 -15.67 -7.30
CA GLN A 588 3.69 -15.58 -7.89
C GLN A 588 4.82 -15.90 -6.86
N ILE A 589 5.67 -14.92 -6.51
CA ILE A 589 6.80 -15.11 -5.59
C ILE A 589 6.33 -15.00 -4.13
N LYS A 590 6.30 -16.11 -3.41
CA LYS A 590 5.89 -16.19 -1.99
C LYS A 590 7.05 -16.34 -1.01
N SER A 591 8.20 -16.87 -1.45
CA SER A 591 9.34 -17.13 -0.57
C SER A 591 9.89 -15.87 0.12
N THR A 592 9.70 -14.67 -0.46
CA THR A 592 10.07 -13.39 0.12
C THR A 592 9.31 -13.07 1.40
N LEU A 593 8.17 -13.72 1.63
CA LEU A 593 7.32 -13.56 2.82
C LEU A 593 7.65 -14.55 3.94
N SER A 594 8.72 -15.36 3.81
CA SER A 594 9.07 -16.41 4.77
C SER A 594 9.33 -15.90 6.20
N ASN A 595 9.72 -14.63 6.35
CA ASN A 595 10.02 -14.01 7.65
C ASN A 595 8.81 -13.27 8.25
N PHE A 596 7.63 -13.35 7.62
CA PHE A 596 6.41 -12.70 8.12
C PHE A 596 5.75 -13.58 9.16
N TYR A 597 5.38 -12.98 10.28
CA TYR A 597 4.59 -13.65 11.30
C TYR A 597 3.12 -13.74 10.86
N SER A 598 2.57 -14.95 10.86
CA SER A 598 1.16 -15.19 10.57
C SER A 598 0.36 -15.37 11.85
N LEU A 599 -0.58 -14.47 12.10
CA LEU A 599 -1.57 -14.59 13.16
C LEU A 599 -2.81 -15.32 12.65
N PRO A 600 -3.54 -16.01 13.54
CA PRO A 600 -4.91 -16.43 13.22
C PRO A 600 -5.77 -15.22 12.84
N ALA A 601 -6.40 -15.27 11.68
CA ALA A 601 -7.24 -14.19 11.17
C ALA A 601 -8.28 -14.71 10.18
N ASN A 602 -9.35 -13.94 9.98
CA ASN A 602 -10.29 -14.15 8.88
C ASN A 602 -9.77 -13.37 7.65
N GLU A 603 -8.94 -14.05 6.87
CA GLU A 603 -8.32 -13.46 5.69
C GLU A 603 -9.37 -13.15 4.62
N PRO A 604 -9.21 -12.03 3.90
CA PRO A 604 -10.11 -11.67 2.80
C PRO A 604 -10.17 -12.69 1.66
N THR A 605 -9.13 -13.49 1.52
CA THR A 605 -8.99 -14.53 0.49
C THR A 605 -9.51 -15.90 0.91
N GLY A 606 -10.03 -16.02 2.14
CA GLY A 606 -10.57 -17.28 2.67
C GLY A 606 -9.49 -18.29 3.11
N VAL A 607 -8.21 -17.92 3.12
CA VAL A 607 -7.11 -18.83 3.51
C VAL A 607 -6.16 -18.16 4.49
N ASN A 608 -6.11 -18.68 5.71
CA ASN A 608 -5.14 -18.25 6.71
C ASN A 608 -4.14 -19.38 7.02
N ARG A 609 -2.87 -19.14 6.73
CA ARG A 609 -1.77 -20.11 6.95
C ARG A 609 -1.73 -20.60 8.40
N ARG A 610 -1.80 -19.70 9.37
CA ARG A 610 -1.72 -20.06 10.78
C ARG A 610 -2.88 -20.96 11.20
N THR A 611 -4.09 -20.71 10.75
CA THR A 611 -5.26 -21.55 11.03
C THR A 611 -5.05 -22.97 10.51
N LEU A 612 -4.51 -23.13 9.31
CA LEU A 612 -4.22 -24.45 8.74
C LEU A 612 -3.17 -25.21 9.57
N LEU A 613 -2.08 -24.53 9.98
CA LEU A 613 -1.02 -25.15 10.80
C LEU A 613 -1.55 -25.62 12.16
N GLU A 614 -2.38 -24.81 12.82
CA GLU A 614 -3.03 -25.17 14.10
C GLU A 614 -4.04 -26.32 13.95
N HIS A 615 -4.57 -26.51 12.74
CA HIS A 615 -5.48 -27.62 12.44
C HIS A 615 -4.74 -28.83 11.85
N GLY A 616 -3.40 -28.90 11.96
CA GLY A 616 -2.62 -30.08 11.60
C GLY A 616 -2.41 -30.30 10.12
N TYR A 617 -2.32 -29.21 9.32
CA TYR A 617 -1.93 -29.26 7.94
C TYR A 617 -0.48 -28.80 7.78
N PHE A 618 0.28 -29.42 6.87
CA PHE A 618 1.39 -28.70 6.23
C PHE A 618 0.79 -27.60 5.36
N VAL A 619 1.49 -26.46 5.27
CA VAL A 619 1.22 -25.43 4.25
C VAL A 619 2.47 -25.25 3.42
N TYR A 620 2.34 -25.35 2.10
CA TYR A 620 3.44 -25.15 1.17
C TYR A 620 3.16 -23.95 0.27
N GLU A 621 4.09 -22.99 0.26
CA GLU A 621 4.02 -21.76 -0.53
C GLU A 621 5.19 -21.73 -1.52
N PRO A 622 5.09 -22.38 -2.70
CA PRO A 622 6.12 -22.37 -3.74
C PRO A 622 6.12 -21.07 -4.53
N ASP A 623 7.28 -20.70 -5.06
CA ASP A 623 7.43 -19.61 -6.01
C ASP A 623 7.01 -20.06 -7.42
N ILE A 624 6.33 -19.18 -8.13
CA ILE A 624 5.95 -19.32 -9.53
C ILE A 624 6.57 -18.18 -10.32
N VAL A 625 7.19 -18.50 -11.45
CA VAL A 625 7.69 -17.53 -12.43
C VAL A 625 7.11 -17.86 -13.79
N PHE A 626 6.84 -16.86 -14.57
CA PHE A 626 6.32 -17.05 -15.92
C PHE A 626 7.46 -17.12 -16.94
N ASP A 627 7.18 -17.77 -18.03
CA ASP A 627 8.05 -17.95 -19.18
C ASP A 627 7.28 -17.72 -20.49
N GLY A 628 7.90 -17.90 -21.62
CA GLY A 628 7.27 -17.70 -22.92
C GLY A 628 6.12 -18.69 -23.25
N GLY A 629 5.88 -19.71 -22.44
CA GLY A 629 4.77 -20.69 -22.58
C GLY A 629 3.43 -20.17 -22.06
N GLY A 630 3.44 -19.04 -21.36
CA GLY A 630 2.27 -18.40 -20.75
C GLY A 630 2.03 -18.84 -19.30
N PRO A 631 1.21 -18.08 -18.54
CA PRO A 631 1.15 -18.18 -17.10
C PRO A 631 0.57 -19.49 -16.56
N GLY A 632 -0.37 -20.13 -17.27
CA GLY A 632 -0.97 -21.39 -16.83
C GLY A 632 0.00 -22.55 -16.93
N LEU A 633 0.67 -22.71 -18.08
CA LEU A 633 1.67 -23.75 -18.30
C LEU A 633 2.88 -23.56 -17.40
N ALA A 634 3.36 -22.32 -17.23
CA ALA A 634 4.46 -22.00 -16.35
C ALA A 634 4.13 -22.28 -14.87
N ALA A 635 2.92 -21.94 -14.41
CA ALA A 635 2.47 -22.28 -13.05
C ALA A 635 2.41 -23.80 -12.84
N LEU A 636 1.88 -24.55 -13.81
CA LEU A 636 1.83 -26.01 -13.73
C LEU A 636 3.24 -26.62 -13.62
N ASP A 637 4.19 -26.17 -14.42
CA ASP A 637 5.59 -26.61 -14.39
C ASP A 637 6.26 -26.31 -13.04
N CYS A 638 6.15 -25.07 -12.56
CA CYS A 638 6.70 -24.67 -11.27
C CYS A 638 6.12 -25.50 -10.12
N ILE A 639 4.80 -25.75 -10.11
CA ILE A 639 4.14 -26.50 -9.03
C ILE A 639 4.48 -27.98 -9.07
N ASN A 640 4.55 -28.58 -10.25
CA ASN A 640 4.98 -29.97 -10.39
C ASN A 640 6.42 -30.15 -9.87
N SER A 641 7.34 -29.29 -10.27
CA SER A 641 8.73 -29.28 -9.80
C SER A 641 8.85 -29.05 -8.30
N ALA A 642 8.02 -28.16 -7.74
CA ALA A 642 7.96 -27.91 -6.31
C ALA A 642 7.46 -29.12 -5.51
N LEU A 643 6.46 -29.85 -6.02
CA LEU A 643 5.97 -31.07 -5.38
C LEU A 643 6.99 -32.25 -5.50
N ASP A 644 7.72 -32.32 -6.60
CA ASP A 644 8.78 -33.33 -6.79
C ASP A 644 9.92 -33.13 -5.78
N ALA A 645 10.27 -31.88 -5.46
CA ALA A 645 11.24 -31.54 -4.42
C ALA A 645 10.81 -32.00 -3.02
N LEU A 646 9.52 -32.27 -2.80
CA LEU A 646 8.99 -32.83 -1.56
C LEU A 646 8.83 -34.36 -1.60
N SER A 647 9.32 -35.05 -2.63
CA SER A 647 9.15 -36.53 -2.78
C SER A 647 9.66 -37.30 -1.58
N THR A 648 10.76 -36.90 -0.96
CA THR A 648 11.39 -37.54 0.20
C THR A 648 10.73 -37.21 1.54
N TYR A 649 9.78 -36.30 1.60
CA TYR A 649 9.10 -35.89 2.83
C TYR A 649 8.00 -36.89 3.19
N THR A 650 8.37 -37.92 3.92
CA THR A 650 7.48 -39.07 4.26
C THR A 650 6.33 -38.71 5.18
N ALA A 651 6.45 -37.62 5.99
CA ALA A 651 5.40 -37.16 6.86
C ALA A 651 4.24 -36.47 6.09
N ILE A 652 4.45 -36.10 4.82
CA ILE A 652 3.39 -35.54 3.97
C ILE A 652 2.60 -36.71 3.33
N ASN A 653 1.29 -36.72 3.53
CA ASN A 653 0.43 -37.67 2.82
C ASN A 653 0.21 -37.22 1.37
N LYS A 654 0.90 -37.84 0.43
CA LYS A 654 0.86 -37.43 -0.99
C LYS A 654 -0.52 -37.58 -1.64
N ASN A 655 -1.40 -38.44 -1.09
CA ASN A 655 -2.79 -38.59 -1.56
C ASN A 655 -3.75 -37.58 -0.91
N LYS A 656 -3.26 -36.69 -0.05
CA LYS A 656 -4.05 -35.71 0.72
C LYS A 656 -3.45 -34.31 0.59
N ILE A 657 -3.24 -33.89 -0.66
CA ILE A 657 -2.75 -32.57 -1.02
C ILE A 657 -3.90 -31.77 -1.62
N GLY A 658 -4.16 -30.58 -1.10
CA GLY A 658 -5.09 -29.61 -1.68
C GLY A 658 -4.34 -28.43 -2.28
N LEU A 659 -4.93 -27.77 -3.28
CA LEU A 659 -4.39 -26.56 -3.90
C LEU A 659 -5.36 -25.39 -3.78
N THR A 660 -4.85 -24.22 -3.47
CA THR A 660 -5.67 -23.01 -3.40
C THR A 660 -4.91 -21.76 -3.83
N GLY A 661 -5.65 -20.82 -4.40
CA GLY A 661 -5.17 -19.49 -4.75
C GLY A 661 -6.32 -18.51 -4.93
N HIS A 662 -6.00 -17.23 -4.96
CA HIS A 662 -6.94 -16.14 -5.15
C HIS A 662 -6.47 -15.23 -6.28
N SER A 663 -7.39 -14.63 -7.05
CA SER A 663 -7.06 -13.72 -8.15
C SER A 663 -6.22 -14.45 -9.23
N LEU A 664 -4.99 -13.98 -9.52
CA LEU A 664 -4.05 -14.70 -10.39
C LEU A 664 -3.82 -16.13 -9.88
N GLY A 665 -3.64 -16.34 -8.57
CA GLY A 665 -3.54 -17.67 -7.98
C GLY A 665 -4.82 -18.51 -8.13
N GLY A 666 -5.99 -17.88 -8.20
CA GLY A 666 -7.27 -18.54 -8.53
C GLY A 666 -7.31 -19.01 -9.97
N TYR A 667 -6.81 -18.21 -10.90
CA TYR A 667 -6.61 -18.60 -12.29
C TYR A 667 -5.62 -19.78 -12.41
N GLU A 668 -4.45 -19.67 -11.77
CA GLU A 668 -3.46 -20.75 -11.72
C GLU A 668 -4.05 -22.05 -11.12
N THR A 669 -4.89 -21.92 -10.07
CA THR A 669 -5.61 -23.05 -9.47
C THR A 669 -6.59 -23.68 -10.46
N ASN A 670 -7.40 -22.89 -11.18
CA ASN A 670 -8.29 -23.37 -12.22
C ASN A 670 -7.52 -24.11 -13.31
N PHE A 671 -6.38 -23.57 -13.76
CA PHE A 671 -5.55 -24.18 -14.80
C PHE A 671 -4.92 -25.50 -14.33
N ILE A 672 -4.34 -25.51 -13.14
CA ILE A 672 -3.72 -26.73 -12.57
C ILE A 672 -4.79 -27.81 -12.32
N ALA A 673 -6.01 -27.44 -11.92
CA ALA A 673 -7.12 -28.39 -11.75
C ALA A 673 -7.47 -29.12 -13.03
N THR A 674 -7.32 -28.48 -14.19
CA THR A 674 -7.58 -29.08 -15.51
C THR A 674 -6.41 -29.92 -16.06
N HIS A 675 -5.20 -29.84 -15.49
CA HIS A 675 -3.98 -30.44 -16.04
C HIS A 675 -3.23 -31.38 -15.08
N SER A 676 -3.68 -31.49 -13.81
CA SER A 676 -2.95 -32.27 -12.80
C SER A 676 -3.88 -33.15 -11.98
N ASP A 677 -3.46 -34.39 -11.76
CA ASP A 677 -4.12 -35.38 -10.88
C ASP A 677 -3.42 -35.55 -9.53
N ARG A 678 -2.45 -34.64 -9.21
CA ARG A 678 -1.67 -34.67 -7.95
C ARG A 678 -2.44 -34.15 -6.73
N PHE A 679 -3.63 -33.60 -6.91
CA PHE A 679 -4.39 -32.96 -5.86
C PHE A 679 -5.72 -33.68 -5.58
N ALA A 680 -6.05 -33.79 -4.29
CA ALA A 680 -7.29 -34.42 -3.83
C ALA A 680 -8.47 -33.45 -3.83
N ALA A 681 -8.26 -32.13 -3.81
CA ALA A 681 -9.30 -31.10 -3.88
C ALA A 681 -8.69 -29.73 -4.18
N PHE A 682 -9.53 -28.82 -4.71
CA PHE A 682 -9.15 -27.46 -5.05
C PHE A 682 -10.06 -26.42 -4.41
N ILE A 683 -9.52 -25.22 -4.12
CA ILE A 683 -10.30 -24.02 -3.83
C ILE A 683 -9.79 -22.89 -4.72
N ALA A 684 -10.59 -22.41 -5.66
CA ALA A 684 -10.27 -21.32 -6.57
C ALA A 684 -11.08 -20.08 -6.22
N GLY A 685 -10.40 -19.00 -5.82
CA GLY A 685 -11.02 -17.73 -5.45
C GLY A 685 -10.81 -16.65 -6.51
N ALA A 686 -11.90 -16.04 -7.01
CA ALA A 686 -11.87 -14.86 -7.90
C ALA A 686 -10.82 -14.99 -9.02
N GLY A 687 -10.75 -16.16 -9.71
CA GLY A 687 -9.80 -16.45 -10.76
C GLY A 687 -10.42 -16.47 -12.15
N TYR A 688 -9.70 -16.03 -13.18
CA TYR A 688 -10.15 -16.18 -14.56
C TYR A 688 -10.25 -17.65 -14.96
N SER A 689 -11.22 -17.97 -15.81
CA SER A 689 -11.39 -19.27 -16.46
C SER A 689 -11.15 -19.20 -17.97
N ASP A 690 -11.49 -18.08 -18.59
CA ASP A 690 -11.29 -17.80 -20.00
C ASP A 690 -10.51 -16.51 -20.21
N ILE A 691 -9.18 -16.63 -20.41
CA ILE A 691 -8.34 -15.46 -20.67
C ILE A 691 -8.59 -14.86 -22.08
N THR A 692 -9.17 -15.63 -23.02
CA THR A 692 -9.50 -15.12 -24.36
C THR A 692 -10.66 -14.13 -24.28
N SER A 693 -11.74 -14.48 -23.59
CA SER A 693 -12.88 -13.58 -23.42
C SER A 693 -12.47 -12.33 -22.65
N ARG A 694 -11.60 -12.49 -21.65
CA ARG A 694 -11.09 -11.37 -20.85
C ARG A 694 -10.13 -10.46 -21.60
N TYR A 695 -9.33 -10.99 -22.50
CA TYR A 695 -8.46 -10.21 -23.37
C TYR A 695 -9.25 -9.17 -24.19
N PHE A 696 -10.40 -9.55 -24.73
CA PHE A 696 -11.27 -8.68 -25.53
C PHE A 696 -12.28 -7.87 -24.71
N SER A 697 -12.12 -7.77 -23.40
CA SER A 697 -13.03 -7.00 -22.55
C SER A 697 -12.46 -5.66 -22.13
N TYR A 698 -13.33 -4.79 -21.62
CA TYR A 698 -12.96 -3.57 -20.96
C TYR A 698 -12.84 -3.79 -19.45
N ASP A 699 -11.74 -3.32 -18.86
CA ASP A 699 -11.52 -3.35 -17.42
C ASP A 699 -12.14 -2.09 -16.80
N TYR A 700 -13.27 -2.26 -16.12
CA TYR A 700 -14.00 -1.15 -15.49
C TYR A 700 -13.30 -0.60 -14.24
N HIS A 701 -12.50 -1.40 -13.56
CA HIS A 701 -11.70 -0.97 -12.42
C HIS A 701 -10.56 -0.04 -12.86
N GLU A 702 -9.78 -0.49 -13.83
CA GLU A 702 -8.63 0.24 -14.36
C GLU A 702 -8.99 1.25 -15.47
N GLN A 703 -10.24 1.24 -15.92
CA GLN A 703 -10.79 2.11 -16.98
C GLN A 703 -10.02 2.05 -18.31
N LYS A 704 -9.64 0.84 -18.73
CA LYS A 704 -8.86 0.60 -19.96
C LYS A 704 -9.16 -0.77 -20.58
N PRO A 705 -8.73 -1.00 -21.83
CA PRO A 705 -8.80 -2.31 -22.44
C PRO A 705 -8.00 -3.36 -21.67
N ASN A 706 -8.57 -4.54 -21.48
CA ASN A 706 -7.98 -5.55 -20.63
C ASN A 706 -6.80 -6.30 -21.29
N HIS A 707 -6.64 -6.20 -22.62
CA HIS A 707 -5.50 -6.83 -23.33
C HIS A 707 -4.13 -6.38 -22.77
N THR A 708 -4.01 -5.16 -22.25
CA THR A 708 -2.77 -4.67 -21.62
C THR A 708 -2.36 -5.49 -20.41
N ARG A 709 -3.33 -6.06 -19.65
CA ARG A 709 -3.07 -6.93 -18.50
C ARG A 709 -2.43 -8.25 -18.93
N PHE A 710 -2.82 -8.75 -20.11
CA PHE A 710 -2.30 -10.00 -20.63
C PHE A 710 -0.98 -9.82 -21.36
N GLU A 711 -0.87 -8.85 -22.26
CA GLU A 711 0.33 -8.66 -23.08
C GLU A 711 1.53 -8.21 -22.26
N THR A 712 1.43 -7.06 -21.60
CA THR A 712 2.57 -6.39 -20.92
C THR A 712 2.40 -6.26 -19.41
N GLY A 713 1.25 -6.68 -18.89
CA GLY A 713 0.90 -6.64 -17.47
C GLY A 713 1.15 -7.96 -16.76
N GLN A 714 0.32 -8.25 -15.76
CA GLN A 714 0.49 -9.34 -14.80
C GLN A 714 0.62 -10.74 -15.41
N TYR A 715 0.04 -11.00 -16.61
CA TYR A 715 0.03 -12.32 -17.24
C TYR A 715 1.25 -12.58 -18.14
N GLU A 716 2.04 -11.55 -18.47
CA GLU A 716 3.33 -11.64 -19.18
C GLU A 716 3.29 -12.52 -20.46
N MET A 717 2.16 -12.44 -21.23
CA MET A 717 2.04 -13.21 -22.48
C MET A 717 3.03 -12.69 -23.54
N ASN A 718 3.43 -11.42 -23.47
CA ASN A 718 4.42 -10.74 -24.32
C ASN A 718 4.13 -10.75 -25.82
N LYS A 719 2.95 -11.18 -26.21
CA LYS A 719 2.45 -11.21 -27.59
C LYS A 719 0.96 -10.87 -27.62
N PRO A 720 0.49 -10.09 -28.59
CA PRO A 720 -0.94 -9.88 -28.80
C PRO A 720 -1.62 -11.17 -29.28
N PHE A 721 -2.91 -11.31 -28.99
CA PHE A 721 -3.72 -12.49 -29.39
C PHE A 721 -3.66 -12.73 -30.91
N SER A 722 -3.58 -11.68 -31.74
CA SER A 722 -3.50 -11.79 -33.20
C SER A 722 -2.22 -12.46 -33.70
N GLU A 723 -1.12 -12.37 -32.94
CA GLU A 723 0.17 -12.99 -33.29
C GLU A 723 0.24 -14.47 -32.88
N ASP A 724 -0.33 -14.81 -31.70
CA ASP A 724 -0.26 -16.16 -31.15
C ASP A 724 -1.57 -16.56 -30.44
N LYS A 725 -2.59 -16.88 -31.22
CA LYS A 725 -3.89 -17.34 -30.68
C LYS A 725 -3.76 -18.59 -29.83
N GLN A 726 -2.85 -19.50 -30.22
CA GLN A 726 -2.67 -20.79 -29.54
C GLN A 726 -2.08 -20.58 -28.12
N LEU A 727 -1.26 -19.58 -27.92
CA LEU A 727 -0.74 -19.22 -26.61
C LEU A 727 -1.89 -18.92 -25.62
N TYR A 728 -2.88 -18.13 -26.04
CA TYR A 728 -4.05 -17.78 -25.22
C TYR A 728 -5.00 -18.97 -25.01
N LEU A 729 -5.30 -19.69 -26.06
CA LEU A 729 -6.19 -20.88 -25.99
C LEU A 729 -5.61 -21.95 -25.08
N LYS A 730 -4.32 -22.25 -25.19
CA LYS A 730 -3.62 -23.23 -24.34
C LYS A 730 -3.57 -22.83 -22.87
N ASN A 731 -3.63 -21.53 -22.54
CA ASN A 731 -3.59 -21.01 -21.19
C ASN A 731 -4.97 -20.64 -20.62
N SER A 732 -6.07 -20.94 -21.33
CA SER A 732 -7.45 -20.74 -20.85
C SER A 732 -7.99 -22.03 -20.21
N PRO A 733 -8.18 -22.07 -18.88
CA PRO A 733 -8.64 -23.27 -18.16
C PRO A 733 -9.96 -23.83 -18.69
N ILE A 734 -10.87 -22.99 -19.15
CA ILE A 734 -12.20 -23.40 -19.65
C ILE A 734 -12.13 -24.38 -20.82
N ASN A 735 -11.05 -24.32 -21.62
CA ASN A 735 -10.85 -25.19 -22.76
C ASN A 735 -10.52 -26.65 -22.40
N TYR A 736 -10.30 -26.93 -21.11
CA TYR A 736 -9.87 -28.23 -20.58
C TYR A 736 -10.69 -28.64 -19.35
N VAL A 737 -11.86 -28.04 -19.16
CA VAL A 737 -12.68 -28.22 -17.95
C VAL A 737 -13.13 -29.67 -17.76
N GLU A 738 -13.32 -30.44 -18.85
CA GLU A 738 -13.67 -31.87 -18.83
C GLU A 738 -12.55 -32.75 -18.27
N MET A 739 -11.31 -32.26 -18.21
CA MET A 739 -10.15 -33.00 -17.70
C MET A 739 -10.01 -32.96 -16.17
N VAL A 740 -10.80 -32.14 -15.50
CA VAL A 740 -10.78 -32.05 -14.02
C VAL A 740 -11.19 -33.38 -13.39
N LYS A 741 -10.41 -33.85 -12.41
CA LYS A 741 -10.63 -35.16 -11.76
C LYS A 741 -10.99 -35.05 -10.29
N ALA A 742 -10.68 -33.95 -9.65
CA ALA A 742 -10.89 -33.75 -8.20
C ALA A 742 -11.90 -32.62 -7.92
N PRO A 743 -12.60 -32.66 -6.77
CA PRO A 743 -13.60 -31.64 -6.43
C PRO A 743 -13.04 -30.22 -6.39
N VAL A 744 -13.83 -29.29 -6.90
CA VAL A 744 -13.46 -27.85 -6.94
C VAL A 744 -14.49 -27.04 -6.17
N LEU A 745 -14.03 -26.26 -5.20
CA LEU A 745 -14.76 -25.18 -4.56
C LEU A 745 -14.38 -23.86 -5.24
N ILE A 746 -15.35 -23.17 -5.82
CA ILE A 746 -15.15 -21.88 -6.48
C ILE A 746 -15.79 -20.80 -5.61
N TRP A 747 -15.18 -19.63 -5.49
CA TRP A 747 -15.83 -18.48 -4.89
C TRP A 747 -15.51 -17.16 -5.60
N ASN A 748 -16.46 -16.21 -5.60
CA ASN A 748 -16.29 -14.87 -6.16
C ASN A 748 -17.19 -13.86 -5.46
N GLY A 749 -16.79 -12.59 -5.43
CA GLY A 749 -17.67 -11.47 -5.12
C GLY A 749 -18.52 -11.12 -6.34
N VAL A 750 -19.83 -10.92 -6.15
CA VAL A 750 -20.72 -10.57 -7.28
C VAL A 750 -20.46 -9.16 -7.81
N LYS A 751 -19.88 -8.29 -6.99
CA LYS A 751 -19.50 -6.92 -7.37
C LYS A 751 -18.03 -6.78 -7.76
N ASP A 752 -17.36 -7.89 -8.04
CA ASP A 752 -15.96 -7.89 -8.48
C ASP A 752 -15.84 -7.28 -9.88
N ASP A 753 -15.20 -6.13 -9.97
CA ASP A 753 -14.93 -5.40 -11.21
C ASP A 753 -13.53 -5.69 -11.80
N ILE A 754 -12.69 -6.44 -11.06
CA ILE A 754 -11.35 -6.90 -11.49
C ILE A 754 -11.46 -8.26 -12.17
N VAL A 755 -12.06 -9.23 -11.46
CA VAL A 755 -12.36 -10.58 -11.98
C VAL A 755 -13.86 -10.82 -11.88
N PRO A 756 -14.63 -10.44 -12.89
CA PRO A 756 -16.08 -10.55 -12.86
C PRO A 756 -16.58 -11.96 -12.52
N ALA A 757 -17.66 -12.01 -11.73
CA ALA A 757 -18.25 -13.27 -11.24
C ALA A 757 -18.66 -14.23 -12.38
N GLU A 758 -18.84 -13.71 -13.58
CA GLU A 758 -19.11 -14.49 -14.80
C GLU A 758 -17.98 -15.50 -15.07
N GLN A 759 -16.72 -15.15 -14.78
CA GLN A 759 -15.58 -16.06 -14.96
C GLN A 759 -15.68 -17.29 -14.05
N ALA A 760 -16.09 -17.09 -12.81
CA ALA A 760 -16.36 -18.18 -11.88
C ALA A 760 -17.60 -18.99 -12.31
N MET A 761 -18.62 -18.33 -12.85
CA MET A 761 -19.84 -18.97 -13.36
C MET A 761 -19.57 -19.82 -14.59
N GLU A 762 -18.74 -19.33 -15.52
CA GLU A 762 -18.33 -20.07 -16.73
C GLU A 762 -17.62 -21.37 -16.33
N PHE A 763 -16.65 -21.31 -15.44
CA PHE A 763 -15.93 -22.50 -14.97
C PHE A 763 -16.86 -23.47 -14.25
N PHE A 764 -17.74 -22.97 -13.37
CA PHE A 764 -18.76 -23.75 -12.69
C PHE A 764 -19.69 -24.46 -13.70
N MET A 765 -20.17 -23.76 -14.72
CA MET A 765 -21.03 -24.33 -15.75
C MET A 765 -20.32 -25.40 -16.61
N GLY A 766 -19.03 -25.18 -16.89
CA GLY A 766 -18.19 -26.18 -17.57
C GLY A 766 -18.05 -27.46 -16.74
N LEU A 767 -17.73 -27.34 -15.46
CA LEU A 767 -17.66 -28.48 -14.52
C LEU A 767 -19.02 -29.19 -14.39
N LYS A 768 -20.09 -28.44 -14.22
CA LYS A 768 -21.45 -28.97 -14.13
C LYS A 768 -21.85 -29.71 -15.42
N ARG A 769 -21.54 -29.18 -16.63
CA ARG A 769 -21.83 -29.81 -17.92
C ARG A 769 -21.15 -31.19 -18.04
N ASN A 770 -19.97 -31.31 -17.45
CA ASN A 770 -19.19 -32.55 -17.43
C ASN A 770 -19.47 -33.43 -16.19
N ASN A 771 -20.48 -33.10 -15.42
CA ASN A 771 -20.94 -33.86 -14.25
C ASN A 771 -19.86 -34.03 -13.16
N LEU A 772 -18.97 -33.03 -13.03
CA LEU A 772 -17.86 -33.04 -12.08
C LEU A 772 -18.30 -32.43 -10.73
N PRO A 773 -17.84 -32.98 -9.58
CA PRO A 773 -18.19 -32.45 -8.26
C PRO A 773 -17.68 -31.01 -8.08
N THR A 774 -18.61 -30.06 -7.91
CA THR A 774 -18.26 -28.64 -7.77
C THR A 774 -19.28 -27.88 -6.95
N ILE A 775 -18.80 -26.94 -6.14
CA ILE A 775 -19.64 -25.99 -5.41
C ILE A 775 -19.14 -24.59 -5.70
N ALA A 776 -20.05 -23.66 -6.04
CA ALA A 776 -19.73 -22.25 -6.23
C ALA A 776 -20.40 -21.38 -5.17
N LEU A 777 -19.63 -20.45 -4.57
CA LEU A 777 -20.06 -19.51 -3.56
C LEU A 777 -19.96 -18.08 -4.10
N PHE A 778 -21.11 -17.43 -4.30
CA PHE A 778 -21.18 -16.05 -4.81
C PHE A 778 -21.59 -15.09 -3.70
N TYR A 779 -20.64 -14.25 -3.24
CA TYR A 779 -20.88 -13.29 -2.18
C TYR A 779 -21.46 -11.98 -2.71
N GLN A 780 -22.76 -11.78 -2.53
CA GLN A 780 -23.59 -10.75 -3.19
C GLN A 780 -23.12 -9.31 -3.01
N GLN A 781 -22.51 -8.97 -1.88
CA GLN A 781 -22.12 -7.61 -1.55
C GLN A 781 -20.60 -7.41 -1.56
N ARG A 782 -19.84 -8.37 -2.12
CA ARG A 782 -18.38 -8.33 -2.12
C ARG A 782 -17.84 -8.07 -3.53
N GLU A 783 -16.71 -7.39 -3.52
CA GLU A 783 -15.84 -7.07 -4.65
C GLU A 783 -14.78 -8.17 -4.81
N HIS A 784 -13.56 -7.81 -5.25
CA HIS A 784 -12.47 -8.75 -5.54
C HIS A 784 -11.98 -9.54 -4.32
N ASP A 785 -12.17 -9.02 -3.11
CA ASP A 785 -11.91 -9.73 -1.85
C ASP A 785 -13.10 -9.63 -0.89
N LEU A 786 -13.05 -10.44 0.16
CA LEU A 786 -14.14 -10.51 1.12
C LEU A 786 -14.03 -9.50 2.28
N GLY A 787 -12.95 -8.69 2.28
CA GLY A 787 -12.64 -7.76 3.37
C GLY A 787 -12.16 -8.45 4.65
N TRP A 788 -11.39 -7.73 5.46
CA TRP A 788 -10.87 -8.24 6.72
C TRP A 788 -11.98 -8.35 7.77
N ASN A 789 -12.11 -9.52 8.41
CA ASN A 789 -13.02 -9.79 9.53
C ASN A 789 -14.49 -9.42 9.26
N THR A 790 -14.94 -9.56 8.03
CA THR A 790 -16.33 -9.42 7.63
C THR A 790 -17.07 -10.75 7.82
N LYS A 791 -18.41 -10.73 7.82
CA LYS A 791 -19.20 -11.95 7.88
C LYS A 791 -18.91 -12.90 6.72
N GLU A 792 -18.58 -12.35 5.53
CA GLU A 792 -18.27 -13.13 4.33
C GLU A 792 -16.88 -13.76 4.43
N SER A 793 -15.85 -13.01 4.88
CA SER A 793 -14.53 -13.63 5.12
C SER A 793 -14.57 -14.66 6.24
N MET A 794 -15.35 -14.42 7.29
CA MET A 794 -15.58 -15.40 8.36
C MET A 794 -16.21 -16.68 7.83
N ASP A 795 -17.25 -16.57 6.98
CA ASP A 795 -17.92 -17.72 6.36
C ASP A 795 -16.96 -18.47 5.43
N MET A 796 -16.21 -17.76 4.58
CA MET A 796 -15.28 -18.39 3.64
C MET A 796 -14.12 -19.10 4.35
N ASN A 797 -13.50 -18.50 5.38
CA ASN A 797 -12.42 -19.15 6.14
C ASN A 797 -12.92 -20.43 6.83
N ARG A 798 -14.16 -20.43 7.40
CA ARG A 798 -14.79 -21.61 7.95
C ARG A 798 -15.02 -22.68 6.86
N ARG A 799 -15.64 -22.32 5.72
CA ARG A 799 -15.90 -23.25 4.63
C ARG A 799 -14.64 -23.82 4.01
N SER A 800 -13.57 -23.01 3.89
CA SER A 800 -12.27 -23.50 3.44
C SER A 800 -11.73 -24.59 4.37
N LEU A 801 -11.81 -24.39 5.68
CA LEU A 801 -11.36 -25.38 6.64
C LEU A 801 -12.22 -26.64 6.60
N GLU A 802 -13.56 -26.52 6.52
CA GLU A 802 -14.49 -27.64 6.36
C GLU A 802 -14.22 -28.42 5.06
N TRP A 803 -13.93 -27.72 3.95
CA TRP A 803 -13.58 -28.35 2.67
C TRP A 803 -12.30 -29.19 2.77
N TRP A 804 -11.24 -28.62 3.35
CA TRP A 804 -10.01 -29.38 3.60
C TRP A 804 -10.20 -30.53 4.56
N ASP A 805 -10.93 -30.35 5.64
CA ASP A 805 -11.24 -31.42 6.60
C ASP A 805 -12.01 -32.57 5.95
N TYR A 806 -12.97 -32.29 5.05
CA TYR A 806 -13.74 -33.30 4.34
C TYR A 806 -12.85 -34.12 3.38
N PHE A 807 -12.15 -33.47 2.45
CA PHE A 807 -11.42 -34.18 1.39
C PHE A 807 -10.02 -34.66 1.82
N LEU A 808 -9.35 -33.94 2.71
CA LEU A 808 -7.98 -34.26 3.08
C LEU A 808 -7.88 -35.07 4.39
N LYS A 809 -8.89 -34.98 5.28
CA LYS A 809 -8.92 -35.72 6.55
C LYS A 809 -10.07 -36.73 6.62
N ASN A 810 -10.88 -36.84 5.57
CA ASN A 810 -12.05 -37.74 5.49
C ASN A 810 -13.09 -37.48 6.61
N LYS A 811 -13.23 -36.22 7.04
CA LYS A 811 -14.30 -35.85 7.98
C LYS A 811 -15.64 -35.83 7.25
N THR A 812 -16.61 -36.55 7.79
CA THR A 812 -17.99 -36.62 7.28
C THR A 812 -18.92 -35.73 8.10
N ASN A 813 -20.21 -35.69 7.76
CA ASN A 813 -21.24 -34.88 8.40
C ASN A 813 -21.03 -33.37 8.24
N ILE A 814 -20.65 -32.92 7.01
CA ILE A 814 -20.60 -31.53 6.59
C ILE A 814 -21.71 -31.32 5.54
N PRO A 815 -22.95 -30.94 5.96
CA PRO A 815 -24.13 -31.04 5.11
C PRO A 815 -24.07 -30.30 3.78
N TRP A 816 -23.43 -29.12 3.74
CA TRP A 816 -23.34 -28.34 2.50
C TRP A 816 -22.40 -28.95 1.44
N ILE A 817 -21.42 -29.75 1.87
CA ILE A 817 -20.54 -30.51 0.97
C ILE A 817 -21.24 -31.81 0.56
N GLU A 818 -21.82 -32.53 1.52
CA GLU A 818 -22.46 -33.82 1.26
C GLU A 818 -23.68 -33.72 0.35
N LYS A 819 -24.39 -32.59 0.37
CA LYS A 819 -25.46 -32.30 -0.59
C LYS A 819 -25.02 -32.39 -2.04
N GLU A 820 -23.78 -32.01 -2.35
CA GLU A 820 -23.22 -32.10 -3.69
C GLU A 820 -22.61 -33.49 -3.95
N ILE A 821 -21.89 -34.06 -3.00
CA ILE A 821 -21.11 -35.29 -3.21
C ILE A 821 -22.00 -36.54 -3.19
N LYS A 822 -23.06 -36.56 -2.35
CA LYS A 822 -23.99 -37.69 -2.18
C LYS A 822 -25.27 -37.48 -3.00
N ARG A 823 -25.15 -37.18 -4.29
CA ARG A 823 -26.29 -36.87 -5.20
C ARG A 823 -27.39 -37.91 -5.23
N ASP A 824 -27.10 -39.18 -4.92
CA ASP A 824 -28.04 -40.31 -4.98
C ASP A 824 -28.68 -40.66 -3.65
N ALA A 825 -28.54 -39.82 -2.62
CA ALA A 825 -29.05 -40.07 -1.27
C ALA A 825 -30.35 -39.31 -0.90
N THR A 826 -31.11 -38.84 -1.93
CA THR A 826 -32.43 -38.21 -1.75
C THR A 826 -33.54 -39.06 -2.28
#